data_19bb48f6968762a3268893596d9e1e2f
#
_entry.id   19bb48f6968762a3268893596d9e1e2f
#
_cell.length_a   1.000
_cell.length_b   1.000
_cell.length_c   1.000
_cell.angle_alpha   90.00
_cell.angle_beta   90.00
_cell.angle_gamma   90.00
#
_symmetry.space_group_name_H-M   'P 1'
#
loop_
_entity.id
_entity.type
_entity.pdbx_description
1 polymer ?
#
loop_
_entity_poly.entity_id
_entity_poly.type
_entity_poly.pdbx_seq_one_letter_code
_entity_poly.pdbx_strand_id
1 'polypeptide(L)'
;MKRISLFLSLLLSLSSNATNDSKAIDLSGTWQFTLDRQKQVQPDNAMTETVQLPGTTDTNKKGDFIAKSEETTHLTRPWSYKGRAWYKREIEIPKVWKGKPIYLILERTKPTEIYIDAKLAGSSNDISTPQVFELSKWLTPGKHQLAIMVDNSSGVPEQIYANSHAYTEDTQTNWNGIIGRMELTIDPQQTKAMDKNAKIHPNFKDFHIEGQHFYANGHKIFLRGKHDACVWPLTGHVAMDVDSWKDYLGTCAAYGLNHVRFHSWCPPEAAFVAADELGIILQPELPFWGDFNEKDTMLMQFLHKEGENILRTYGHHPSFRMFALGNELWGSISKMAEFIEDFRKIAPDKVFTFGSNYYLGYQGVKKGMDYFTTCRVGGEGWGNYNTHTRGSFSFADAADGGMINHFYPNTMMNFEEGCKLAFPEGEAWTKAVPVISHETAQFQTYPDFDEIAKYKGVLYPYNMEVFRSRLEKAGMLDQAKDFHQASGAWSLQLYKQDIEMDLRTKNMAGFQLLDLQDYPGQGSAYVGILDAFMEPKGLCTEREWREWCAPVVPLLVADRFCFTNEDGIHAWIQVANYSGASLNGKTLRWELHAPQAESHSHPVPMSGEMKLPATEGLFTAGELKIDLKSFDKPTQLQLCLTIEGTEFYGVPYHNTYDLWVYPAWSDLSKLESQVIVTNELTDYIAKQLEDGKRVLLMPDSTNLCVGGLFQTDYWNYRMFKTISENNKKTVSPGTLGILTDPKHPIFKEFPTEMHTNWQWFPVIKASHPMMLDNTGKDYRPIVQVIDNIERNHKLGLIFEFAVGKGKLLVSMADLEKATAYPEGRAFYRSVLLYMTSEDFAPKTHITLEDFQKLMTTPVVEGKIGELNNISPY
;
A
#
# COMPACT_ATOMS: atom_id res chain seq x y z
N MET A 1 -10.54 -19.14 22.50
CA MET A 1 -10.07 -20.43 23.12
C MET A 1 -8.91 -20.91 22.27
N LYS A 2 -7.72 -20.87 22.80
CA LYS A 2 -6.45 -21.18 22.13
C LYS A 2 -6.41 -22.66 21.72
N ARG A 3 -6.19 -22.95 20.46
CA ARG A 3 -5.68 -24.26 20.03
C ARG A 3 -4.22 -24.07 19.61
N ILE A 4 -3.34 -24.42 20.51
CA ILE A 4 -1.92 -24.61 20.24
C ILE A 4 -1.79 -26.00 19.63
N SER A 5 -1.49 -26.08 18.36
CA SER A 5 -1.09 -27.34 17.71
C SER A 5 0.43 -27.45 17.78
N LEU A 6 0.87 -28.33 18.65
CA LEU A 6 2.25 -28.76 18.78
C LEU A 6 2.56 -29.70 17.59
N PHE A 7 3.34 -29.26 16.62
CA PHE A 7 3.89 -30.16 15.61
C PHE A 7 5.11 -30.89 16.18
N LEU A 8 4.90 -32.12 16.55
CA LEU A 8 5.97 -33.08 16.84
C LEU A 8 6.39 -33.71 15.51
N SER A 9 7.50 -33.28 14.95
CA SER A 9 8.08 -33.89 13.74
C SER A 9 8.66 -35.25 14.09
N LEU A 10 7.94 -36.30 13.73
CA LEU A 10 8.47 -37.67 13.68
C LEU A 10 9.27 -37.84 12.40
N LEU A 11 10.60 -37.86 12.54
CA LEU A 11 11.52 -38.30 11.48
C LEU A 11 11.29 -39.79 11.23
N LEU A 12 10.43 -40.11 10.29
CA LEU A 12 10.39 -41.42 9.64
C LEU A 12 11.19 -41.30 8.35
N SER A 13 12.37 -41.88 8.34
CA SER A 13 13.10 -42.19 7.12
C SER A 13 12.32 -43.20 6.31
N LEU A 14 11.42 -42.76 5.46
CA LEU A 14 10.82 -43.56 4.41
C LEU A 14 11.80 -43.63 3.26
N SER A 15 12.56 -44.75 3.18
CA SER A 15 13.14 -45.18 1.91
C SER A 15 11.96 -45.35 0.94
N SER A 16 11.83 -44.46 -0.03
CA SER A 16 10.85 -44.55 -1.11
C SER A 16 11.22 -45.73 -1.99
N ASN A 17 10.64 -46.88 -1.74
CA ASN A 17 10.51 -47.93 -2.74
C ASN A 17 9.61 -47.37 -3.85
N ALA A 18 10.21 -46.88 -4.93
CA ALA A 18 9.48 -46.54 -6.15
C ALA A 18 8.68 -47.81 -6.57
N THR A 19 7.37 -47.69 -6.49
CA THR A 19 6.50 -48.73 -7.09
C THR A 19 6.79 -48.74 -8.60
N ASN A 20 6.90 -49.92 -9.19
CA ASN A 20 7.34 -50.18 -10.59
C ASN A 20 6.48 -49.50 -11.68
N ASP A 21 5.46 -48.65 -11.31
CA ASP A 21 4.52 -47.99 -12.20
C ASP A 21 4.51 -46.46 -12.08
N SER A 22 5.42 -45.87 -11.29
CA SER A 22 5.45 -44.40 -11.14
C SER A 22 5.84 -43.71 -12.44
N LYS A 23 5.02 -42.75 -12.90
CA LYS A 23 5.33 -41.89 -14.05
C LYS A 23 6.27 -40.73 -13.72
N ALA A 24 6.55 -40.49 -12.44
CA ALA A 24 7.41 -39.44 -11.95
C ALA A 24 8.30 -39.90 -10.79
N ILE A 25 9.46 -39.28 -10.64
CA ILE A 25 10.42 -39.45 -9.56
C ILE A 25 10.57 -38.10 -8.88
N ASP A 26 10.14 -38.02 -7.62
CA ASP A 26 10.36 -36.84 -6.80
C ASP A 26 11.86 -36.66 -6.51
N LEU A 27 12.37 -35.46 -6.75
CA LEU A 27 13.77 -35.12 -6.51
C LEU A 27 13.94 -34.29 -5.22
N SER A 28 12.91 -34.12 -4.41
CA SER A 28 13.01 -33.46 -3.10
C SER A 28 13.94 -34.23 -2.15
N GLY A 29 14.47 -33.51 -1.15
CA GLY A 29 15.33 -34.06 -0.10
C GLY A 29 16.77 -33.55 -0.11
N THR A 30 17.72 -34.34 0.37
CA THR A 30 19.10 -33.93 0.54
C THR A 30 19.89 -33.96 -0.75
N TRP A 31 20.58 -32.87 -1.06
CA TRP A 31 21.50 -32.75 -2.19
C TRP A 31 22.90 -32.39 -1.71
N GLN A 32 23.93 -32.89 -2.38
CA GLN A 32 25.27 -32.35 -2.25
C GLN A 32 25.34 -30.96 -2.81
N PHE A 33 26.18 -30.11 -2.21
CA PHE A 33 26.13 -28.66 -2.48
C PHE A 33 27.51 -28.00 -2.40
N THR A 34 27.72 -26.96 -3.19
CA THR A 34 28.81 -26.01 -3.01
C THR A 34 28.50 -24.65 -3.63
N LEU A 35 28.99 -23.57 -3.01
CA LEU A 35 28.99 -22.23 -3.58
C LEU A 35 30.18 -22.07 -4.52
N ASP A 36 29.95 -21.55 -5.72
CA ASP A 36 30.99 -21.32 -6.72
C ASP A 36 31.33 -19.83 -6.84
N ARG A 37 31.99 -19.31 -5.81
CA ARG A 37 32.33 -17.88 -5.71
C ARG A 37 33.28 -17.40 -6.81
N GLN A 38 34.12 -18.30 -7.34
CA GLN A 38 35.15 -17.98 -8.33
C GLN A 38 34.80 -18.46 -9.75
N LYS A 39 33.64 -19.06 -9.94
CA LYS A 39 33.17 -19.64 -11.21
C LYS A 39 34.12 -20.71 -11.76
N GLN A 40 34.66 -21.55 -10.87
CA GLN A 40 35.67 -22.60 -11.18
C GLN A 40 35.17 -24.01 -10.90
N VAL A 41 34.04 -24.17 -10.22
CA VAL A 41 33.50 -25.49 -9.91
C VAL A 41 33.01 -26.18 -11.20
N GLN A 42 33.37 -27.44 -11.35
CA GLN A 42 32.97 -28.32 -12.45
C GLN A 42 31.93 -29.34 -11.94
N PRO A 43 31.04 -29.87 -12.81
CA PRO A 43 29.97 -30.80 -12.40
C PRO A 43 30.49 -32.12 -11.81
N ASP A 44 31.72 -32.54 -12.12
CA ASP A 44 32.38 -33.73 -11.57
C ASP A 44 33.08 -33.49 -10.24
N ASN A 45 33.32 -32.24 -9.83
CA ASN A 45 33.97 -31.94 -8.57
C ASN A 45 33.24 -32.55 -7.37
N ALA A 46 34.00 -32.96 -6.37
CA ALA A 46 33.40 -33.37 -5.09
C ALA A 46 32.77 -32.19 -4.38
N MET A 47 31.56 -32.39 -3.90
CA MET A 47 30.82 -31.39 -3.11
C MET A 47 30.66 -31.94 -1.69
N THR A 48 31.15 -31.20 -0.71
CA THR A 48 31.24 -31.67 0.68
C THR A 48 30.13 -31.17 1.58
N GLU A 49 29.44 -30.17 1.16
CA GLU A 49 28.27 -29.64 1.88
C GLU A 49 27.00 -30.29 1.42
N THR A 50 25.95 -30.14 2.19
CA THR A 50 24.58 -30.58 1.84
C THR A 50 23.56 -29.49 2.08
N VAL A 51 22.48 -29.58 1.31
CA VAL A 51 21.27 -28.70 1.44
C VAL A 51 20.00 -29.52 1.26
N GLN A 52 18.90 -28.96 1.73
CA GLN A 52 17.58 -29.51 1.46
C GLN A 52 16.96 -28.77 0.28
N LEU A 53 16.47 -29.51 -0.70
CA LEU A 53 15.65 -28.99 -1.82
C LEU A 53 14.27 -29.68 -1.80
N PRO A 54 13.21 -29.00 -2.21
CA PRO A 54 13.13 -27.57 -2.59
C PRO A 54 13.59 -26.65 -1.46
N GLY A 55 14.25 -25.54 -1.84
CA GLY A 55 14.75 -24.54 -0.90
C GLY A 55 15.79 -23.64 -1.56
N THR A 56 16.27 -22.68 -0.79
CA THR A 56 17.24 -21.69 -1.24
C THR A 56 18.52 -21.75 -0.40
N THR A 57 19.55 -21.05 -0.81
CA THR A 57 20.82 -20.97 -0.05
C THR A 57 20.57 -20.45 1.36
N ASP A 58 19.75 -19.44 1.51
CA ASP A 58 19.40 -18.80 2.79
C ASP A 58 18.52 -19.66 3.70
N THR A 59 17.52 -20.38 3.16
CA THR A 59 16.74 -21.34 3.95
C THR A 59 17.63 -22.48 4.49
N ASN A 60 18.73 -22.76 3.78
CA ASN A 60 19.74 -23.72 4.18
C ASN A 60 20.92 -23.11 4.96
N LYS A 61 20.85 -21.80 5.29
CA LYS A 61 21.91 -21.05 5.99
C LYS A 61 23.26 -21.13 5.29
N LYS A 62 23.25 -20.97 3.97
CA LYS A 62 24.42 -20.92 3.11
C LYS A 62 24.66 -19.53 2.56
N GLY A 63 25.91 -19.11 2.45
CA GLY A 63 26.25 -17.76 1.98
C GLY A 63 27.01 -16.96 3.04
N ASP A 64 26.98 -15.65 2.91
CA ASP A 64 27.60 -14.71 3.84
C ASP A 64 26.58 -14.31 4.91
N PHE A 65 26.99 -14.38 6.18
CA PHE A 65 26.12 -14.05 7.29
C PHE A 65 26.24 -12.57 7.67
N ILE A 66 25.10 -11.88 7.68
CA ILE A 66 24.95 -10.48 8.06
C ILE A 66 24.35 -10.44 9.47
N ALA A 67 25.19 -10.20 10.47
CA ALA A 67 24.78 -10.16 11.88
C ALA A 67 24.09 -8.85 12.28
N LYS A 68 24.33 -7.77 11.54
CA LYS A 68 23.76 -6.43 11.76
C LYS A 68 23.73 -5.66 10.46
N SER A 69 22.69 -4.88 10.25
CA SER A 69 22.55 -3.96 9.12
C SER A 69 22.08 -2.61 9.59
N GLU A 70 22.51 -1.54 8.93
CA GLU A 70 21.99 -0.18 9.08
C GLU A 70 21.04 0.16 7.90
N GLU A 71 20.68 -0.82 7.09
CA GLU A 71 19.76 -0.68 5.97
C GLU A 71 18.34 -0.34 6.46
N THR A 72 17.72 0.67 5.87
CA THR A 72 16.40 1.15 6.26
C THR A 72 15.37 1.10 5.15
N THR A 73 15.77 0.74 3.92
CA THR A 73 14.87 0.77 2.76
C THR A 73 14.17 -0.56 2.50
N HIS A 74 14.65 -1.64 3.09
CA HIS A 74 14.10 -2.99 2.89
C HIS A 74 14.46 -3.95 4.03
N LEU A 75 13.81 -5.10 4.07
CA LEU A 75 14.21 -6.22 4.95
C LEU A 75 15.59 -6.73 4.56
N THR A 76 16.29 -7.29 5.50
CA THR A 76 17.60 -7.90 5.25
C THR A 76 17.49 -9.43 5.19
N ARG A 77 18.23 -10.03 4.25
CA ARG A 77 18.47 -11.47 4.18
C ARG A 77 19.75 -11.81 4.97
N PRO A 78 19.68 -12.29 6.22
CA PRO A 78 20.87 -12.52 7.06
C PRO A 78 21.86 -13.51 6.45
N TRP A 79 21.39 -14.52 5.72
CA TRP A 79 22.24 -15.37 4.91
C TRP A 79 22.08 -15.00 3.45
N SER A 80 23.08 -14.35 2.87
CA SER A 80 22.99 -13.81 1.51
C SER A 80 24.04 -14.45 0.61
N TYR A 81 23.63 -14.77 -0.62
CA TYR A 81 24.54 -15.23 -1.65
C TYR A 81 24.11 -14.79 -3.04
N LYS A 82 25.01 -14.17 -3.77
CA LYS A 82 24.84 -13.80 -5.18
C LYS A 82 25.96 -14.42 -6.00
N GLY A 83 25.62 -15.35 -6.89
CA GLY A 83 26.57 -16.08 -7.70
C GLY A 83 26.09 -17.47 -8.09
N ARG A 84 27.03 -18.30 -8.55
CA ARG A 84 26.75 -19.69 -8.93
C ARG A 84 26.73 -20.60 -7.71
N ALA A 85 25.70 -21.44 -7.64
CA ALA A 85 25.64 -22.53 -6.67
C ALA A 85 25.38 -23.85 -7.39
N TRP A 86 26.01 -24.91 -6.91
CA TRP A 86 25.93 -26.22 -7.50
C TRP A 86 25.23 -27.20 -6.56
N TYR A 87 24.30 -27.96 -7.14
CA TYR A 87 23.50 -28.98 -6.48
C TYR A 87 23.68 -30.30 -7.20
N LYS A 88 24.03 -31.38 -6.50
CA LYS A 88 24.39 -32.67 -7.11
C LYS A 88 23.76 -33.82 -6.37
N ARG A 89 23.24 -34.79 -7.14
CA ARG A 89 22.59 -35.98 -6.59
C ARG A 89 22.69 -37.15 -7.54
N GLU A 90 22.91 -38.39 -7.01
CA GLU A 90 22.72 -39.61 -7.76
C GLU A 90 21.22 -39.86 -7.94
N ILE A 91 20.80 -40.16 -9.15
CA ILE A 91 19.43 -40.54 -9.55
C ILE A 91 19.45 -41.93 -10.17
N GLU A 92 18.33 -42.66 -10.04
CA GLU A 92 18.16 -43.98 -10.67
C GLU A 92 16.94 -43.97 -11.60
N ILE A 93 17.19 -44.25 -12.89
CA ILE A 93 16.15 -44.28 -13.92
C ILE A 93 15.59 -45.70 -14.00
N PRO A 94 14.26 -45.88 -13.81
CA PRO A 94 13.63 -47.16 -13.83
C PRO A 94 13.67 -47.85 -15.19
N LYS A 95 13.83 -49.18 -15.20
CA LYS A 95 13.86 -50.00 -16.44
C LYS A 95 12.63 -49.78 -17.30
N VAL A 96 11.45 -49.54 -16.68
CA VAL A 96 10.17 -49.33 -17.35
C VAL A 96 10.10 -47.97 -18.11
N TRP A 97 11.08 -47.08 -17.92
CA TRP A 97 11.17 -45.83 -18.66
C TRP A 97 12.03 -45.99 -19.95
N LYS A 98 12.58 -47.16 -20.24
CA LYS A 98 13.38 -47.36 -21.46
C LYS A 98 12.58 -46.96 -22.71
N GLY A 99 13.15 -46.02 -23.48
CA GLY A 99 12.58 -45.54 -24.73
C GLY A 99 11.38 -44.58 -24.59
N LYS A 100 11.10 -44.17 -23.37
CA LYS A 100 10.11 -43.09 -23.11
C LYS A 100 10.83 -41.75 -23.08
N PRO A 101 10.14 -40.65 -23.42
CA PRO A 101 10.68 -39.30 -23.17
C PRO A 101 10.81 -39.10 -21.65
N ILE A 102 11.92 -38.48 -21.24
CA ILE A 102 12.22 -38.18 -19.84
C ILE A 102 12.45 -36.68 -19.71
N TYR A 103 11.71 -36.02 -18.82
CA TYR A 103 11.77 -34.59 -18.58
C TYR A 103 12.17 -34.32 -17.14
N LEU A 104 13.07 -33.33 -16.93
CA LEU A 104 13.30 -32.70 -15.64
C LEU A 104 12.44 -31.46 -15.55
N ILE A 105 11.69 -31.33 -14.47
CA ILE A 105 10.87 -30.15 -14.17
C ILE A 105 11.41 -29.50 -12.90
N LEU A 106 11.74 -28.20 -12.99
CA LEU A 106 12.06 -27.33 -11.87
C LEU A 106 11.00 -26.22 -11.85
N GLU A 107 10.12 -26.22 -10.86
CA GLU A 107 8.93 -25.38 -10.89
C GLU A 107 9.24 -23.88 -10.84
N ARG A 108 10.19 -23.50 -9.97
CA ARG A 108 10.66 -22.10 -9.92
C ARG A 108 12.13 -22.06 -9.49
N THR A 109 12.93 -21.35 -10.27
CA THR A 109 14.35 -21.17 -9.99
C THR A 109 14.88 -19.93 -10.73
N LYS A 110 16.18 -19.65 -10.60
CA LYS A 110 16.92 -18.64 -11.36
C LYS A 110 17.56 -19.31 -12.59
N PRO A 111 18.34 -18.61 -13.44
CA PRO A 111 19.03 -19.24 -14.56
C PRO A 111 19.79 -20.50 -14.16
N THR A 112 19.62 -21.58 -14.92
CA THR A 112 20.20 -22.88 -14.62
C THR A 112 20.96 -23.50 -15.78
N GLU A 113 21.92 -24.36 -15.44
CA GLU A 113 22.54 -25.34 -16.34
C GLU A 113 22.37 -26.73 -15.73
N ILE A 114 21.95 -27.70 -16.55
CA ILE A 114 21.71 -29.09 -16.16
C ILE A 114 22.81 -29.98 -16.74
N TYR A 115 23.42 -30.80 -15.89
CA TYR A 115 24.48 -31.75 -16.28
C TYR A 115 24.06 -33.17 -15.90
N ILE A 116 24.23 -34.07 -16.84
CA ILE A 116 24.09 -35.52 -16.64
C ILE A 116 25.46 -36.18 -16.86
N ASP A 117 25.94 -36.91 -15.85
CA ASP A 117 27.23 -37.56 -15.87
C ASP A 117 28.35 -36.59 -16.34
N ALA A 118 28.37 -35.38 -15.73
CA ALA A 118 29.27 -34.27 -16.01
C ALA A 118 29.17 -33.62 -17.40
N LYS A 119 28.21 -33.98 -18.22
CA LYS A 119 27.98 -33.37 -19.54
C LYS A 119 26.80 -32.43 -19.51
N LEU A 120 26.95 -31.23 -20.10
CA LEU A 120 25.87 -30.26 -20.23
C LEU A 120 24.72 -30.85 -21.07
N ALA A 121 23.56 -30.98 -20.45
CA ALA A 121 22.36 -31.55 -21.03
C ALA A 121 21.30 -30.49 -21.38
N GLY A 122 21.36 -29.33 -20.77
CA GLY A 122 20.44 -28.23 -21.06
C GLY A 122 20.71 -26.98 -20.22
N SER A 123 20.11 -25.84 -20.60
CA SER A 123 20.14 -24.59 -19.85
C SER A 123 18.80 -23.84 -20.03
N SER A 124 18.41 -23.04 -19.04
CA SER A 124 17.26 -22.14 -19.12
C SER A 124 17.51 -20.87 -18.33
N ASN A 125 16.88 -19.79 -18.77
CA ASN A 125 16.82 -18.52 -18.06
C ASN A 125 15.37 -18.07 -17.81
N ASP A 126 14.40 -18.98 -17.90
CA ASP A 126 13.01 -18.70 -17.55
C ASP A 126 12.90 -18.49 -16.04
N ILE A 127 12.29 -17.38 -15.62
CA ILE A 127 12.18 -17.00 -14.20
C ILE A 127 10.73 -16.97 -13.70
N SER A 128 9.77 -16.88 -14.61
CA SER A 128 8.33 -16.75 -14.28
C SER A 128 7.56 -18.07 -14.38
N THR A 129 8.11 -19.07 -15.05
CA THR A 129 7.44 -20.36 -15.31
C THR A 129 8.37 -21.53 -15.00
N PRO A 130 7.86 -22.76 -14.89
CA PRO A 130 8.68 -23.94 -14.72
C PRO A 130 9.72 -24.09 -15.83
N GLN A 131 10.94 -24.41 -15.45
CA GLN A 131 11.96 -24.83 -16.39
C GLN A 131 11.82 -26.32 -16.68
N VAL A 132 11.68 -26.68 -17.96
CA VAL A 132 11.45 -28.05 -18.40
C VAL A 132 12.54 -28.48 -19.38
N PHE A 133 13.27 -29.54 -19.03
CA PHE A 133 14.38 -30.06 -19.81
C PHE A 133 14.08 -31.47 -20.32
N GLU A 134 14.11 -31.68 -21.62
CA GLU A 134 14.06 -33.02 -22.21
C GLU A 134 15.40 -33.70 -22.13
N LEU A 135 15.51 -34.71 -21.28
CA LEU A 135 16.74 -35.43 -20.96
C LEU A 135 16.84 -36.82 -21.56
N SER A 136 15.91 -37.21 -22.47
CA SER A 136 15.82 -38.56 -23.06
C SER A 136 17.09 -39.04 -23.73
N LYS A 137 17.93 -38.14 -24.27
CA LYS A 137 19.20 -38.46 -24.88
C LYS A 137 20.33 -38.74 -23.89
N TRP A 138 20.15 -38.30 -22.64
CA TRP A 138 21.19 -38.33 -21.62
C TRP A 138 20.92 -39.42 -20.56
N LEU A 139 19.64 -39.76 -20.35
CA LEU A 139 19.20 -40.68 -19.31
C LEU A 139 18.78 -42.01 -19.89
N THR A 140 19.48 -43.05 -19.46
CA THR A 140 19.14 -44.44 -19.72
C THR A 140 18.78 -45.16 -18.42
N PRO A 141 18.06 -46.31 -18.45
CA PRO A 141 17.80 -47.06 -17.23
C PRO A 141 19.10 -47.35 -16.45
N GLY A 142 19.13 -47.03 -15.16
CA GLY A 142 20.25 -47.20 -14.26
C GLY A 142 20.60 -45.90 -13.51
N LYS A 143 21.79 -45.91 -12.90
CA LYS A 143 22.25 -44.79 -12.08
C LYS A 143 22.93 -43.72 -12.94
N HIS A 144 22.66 -42.47 -12.63
CA HIS A 144 23.25 -41.29 -13.24
C HIS A 144 23.54 -40.23 -12.18
N GLN A 145 24.53 -39.38 -12.45
CA GLN A 145 24.77 -38.17 -11.65
C GLN A 145 24.04 -37.00 -12.30
N LEU A 146 23.09 -36.43 -11.58
CA LEU A 146 22.43 -35.16 -11.93
C LEU A 146 23.12 -34.04 -11.17
N ALA A 147 23.66 -33.04 -11.88
CA ALA A 147 24.14 -31.80 -11.29
C ALA A 147 23.39 -30.62 -11.90
N ILE A 148 23.02 -29.70 -11.05
CA ILE A 148 22.27 -28.45 -11.40
C ILE A 148 23.11 -27.27 -10.92
N MET A 149 23.50 -26.39 -11.83
CA MET A 149 24.09 -25.09 -11.51
C MET A 149 22.97 -24.02 -11.56
N VAL A 150 22.85 -23.23 -10.51
CA VAL A 150 21.92 -22.09 -10.44
C VAL A 150 22.73 -20.81 -10.28
N ASP A 151 22.49 -19.82 -11.13
CA ASP A 151 23.18 -18.52 -11.08
C ASP A 151 22.18 -17.36 -10.92
N ASN A 152 22.14 -16.75 -9.74
CA ASN A 152 21.31 -15.57 -9.49
C ASN A 152 22.05 -14.24 -9.75
N SER A 153 23.24 -14.29 -10.37
CA SER A 153 24.08 -13.13 -10.69
C SER A 153 24.22 -12.86 -12.18
N SER A 154 23.80 -13.78 -13.04
CA SER A 154 23.88 -13.66 -14.50
C SER A 154 22.82 -14.52 -15.19
N GLY A 155 22.67 -14.37 -16.51
CA GLY A 155 21.79 -15.19 -17.33
C GLY A 155 20.45 -14.52 -17.72
N VAL A 156 20.12 -13.37 -17.13
CA VAL A 156 19.00 -12.51 -17.55
C VAL A 156 19.54 -11.12 -17.93
N PRO A 157 18.79 -10.29 -18.68
CA PRO A 157 19.18 -8.90 -18.95
C PRO A 157 19.45 -8.13 -17.65
N GLU A 158 20.41 -7.21 -17.69
CA GLU A 158 20.87 -6.48 -16.49
C GLU A 158 19.74 -5.72 -15.80
N GLN A 159 18.82 -5.14 -16.58
CA GLN A 159 17.69 -4.39 -16.07
C GLN A 159 16.75 -5.22 -15.18
N ILE A 160 16.67 -6.54 -15.36
CA ILE A 160 15.80 -7.41 -14.57
C ILE A 160 16.23 -7.48 -13.09
N TYR A 161 17.53 -7.32 -12.81
CA TYR A 161 18.03 -7.36 -11.43
C TYR A 161 17.56 -6.18 -10.58
N ALA A 162 17.38 -5.01 -11.19
CA ALA A 162 16.91 -3.82 -10.50
C ALA A 162 15.41 -3.58 -10.69
N ASN A 163 14.90 -3.93 -11.88
CA ASN A 163 13.59 -3.49 -12.36
C ASN A 163 12.59 -4.66 -12.47
N SER A 164 12.58 -5.56 -11.48
CA SER A 164 11.62 -6.66 -11.39
C SER A 164 11.46 -7.16 -9.96
N HIS A 165 10.23 -7.23 -9.46
CA HIS A 165 9.99 -7.87 -8.15
C HIS A 165 10.20 -9.39 -8.16
N ALA A 166 10.51 -9.99 -9.30
CA ALA A 166 11.01 -11.37 -9.36
C ALA A 166 12.49 -11.48 -8.97
N TYR A 167 13.23 -10.34 -8.93
CA TYR A 167 14.70 -10.37 -8.81
C TYR A 167 15.32 -9.28 -7.94
N THR A 168 14.58 -8.19 -7.62
CA THR A 168 15.15 -7.01 -6.95
C THR A 168 15.60 -7.28 -5.52
N GLU A 169 16.65 -6.59 -5.09
CA GLU A 169 17.09 -6.57 -3.69
C GLU A 169 16.11 -5.79 -2.81
N ASP A 170 15.33 -4.86 -3.37
CA ASP A 170 14.34 -4.09 -2.61
C ASP A 170 13.30 -4.98 -1.92
N THR A 171 12.87 -6.05 -2.58
CA THR A 171 11.97 -7.06 -2.00
C THR A 171 12.67 -8.33 -1.58
N GLN A 172 14.00 -8.34 -1.65
CA GLN A 172 14.83 -9.51 -1.28
C GLN A 172 14.46 -10.77 -2.08
N THR A 173 14.11 -10.62 -3.36
CA THR A 173 13.69 -11.73 -4.24
C THR A 173 14.83 -12.36 -5.04
N ASN A 174 16.04 -11.81 -4.91
CA ASN A 174 17.24 -12.37 -5.54
C ASN A 174 17.86 -13.52 -4.72
N TRP A 175 17.10 -14.55 -4.45
CA TRP A 175 17.57 -15.79 -3.83
C TRP A 175 18.22 -16.74 -4.84
N ASN A 176 19.06 -17.68 -4.37
CA ASN A 176 19.61 -18.78 -5.15
C ASN A 176 19.06 -20.11 -4.63
N GLY A 177 18.57 -20.96 -5.53
CA GLY A 177 18.00 -22.26 -5.18
C GLY A 177 16.93 -22.72 -6.15
N ILE A 178 16.18 -23.75 -5.72
CA ILE A 178 15.05 -24.32 -6.46
C ILE A 178 13.89 -24.44 -5.49
N ILE A 179 12.77 -23.80 -5.81
CA ILE A 179 11.58 -23.81 -4.97
C ILE A 179 10.41 -24.46 -5.70
N GLY A 180 9.45 -24.98 -4.94
CA GLY A 180 8.33 -25.70 -5.51
C GLY A 180 8.71 -27.11 -5.95
N ARG A 181 7.96 -27.67 -6.89
CA ARG A 181 8.11 -29.04 -7.39
C ARG A 181 9.39 -29.20 -8.17
N MET A 182 10.12 -30.30 -7.89
CA MET A 182 11.26 -30.72 -8.68
C MET A 182 11.20 -32.25 -8.90
N GLU A 183 11.11 -32.66 -10.16
CA GLU A 183 10.91 -34.08 -10.49
C GLU A 183 11.47 -34.47 -11.85
N LEU A 184 11.75 -35.75 -12.02
CA LEU A 184 11.85 -36.37 -13.32
C LEU A 184 10.51 -37.02 -13.67
N THR A 185 10.05 -36.87 -14.92
CA THR A 185 8.78 -37.43 -15.36
C THR A 185 8.84 -37.90 -16.82
N ILE A 186 8.03 -38.92 -17.15
CA ILE A 186 7.78 -39.34 -18.53
C ILE A 186 6.49 -38.73 -19.11
N ASP A 187 5.81 -37.92 -18.34
CA ASP A 187 4.57 -37.24 -18.70
C ASP A 187 4.65 -35.79 -18.24
N PRO A 188 5.20 -34.88 -19.08
CA PRO A 188 5.38 -33.47 -18.70
C PRO A 188 4.06 -32.69 -18.60
N GLN A 189 2.96 -33.26 -19.08
CA GLN A 189 1.63 -32.60 -19.06
C GLN A 189 0.89 -32.76 -17.71
N GLN A 190 1.60 -33.04 -16.62
CA GLN A 190 1.01 -33.01 -15.27
C GLN A 190 0.72 -31.61 -14.71
N THR A 191 0.56 -30.59 -15.52
CA THR A 191 -0.40 -29.52 -15.19
C THR A 191 -1.75 -30.23 -15.13
N LYS A 192 -2.37 -30.30 -13.96
CA LYS A 192 -3.72 -30.86 -13.84
C LYS A 192 -4.58 -30.15 -14.87
N ALA A 193 -4.90 -30.86 -15.98
CA ALA A 193 -5.89 -30.35 -16.91
C ALA A 193 -7.09 -29.97 -16.04
N MET A 194 -7.49 -28.71 -16.10
CA MET A 194 -8.70 -28.27 -15.39
C MET A 194 -9.78 -29.34 -15.62
N ASP A 195 -10.39 -29.79 -14.55
CA ASP A 195 -11.57 -30.65 -14.69
C ASP A 195 -12.54 -29.91 -15.60
N LYS A 196 -12.77 -30.43 -16.79
CA LYS A 196 -13.68 -29.82 -17.77
C LYS A 196 -15.09 -29.65 -17.23
N ASN A 197 -15.39 -30.27 -16.08
CA ASN A 197 -16.65 -30.16 -15.35
C ASN A 197 -16.56 -29.24 -14.13
N ALA A 198 -15.38 -28.63 -13.85
CA ALA A 198 -15.27 -27.66 -12.78
C ALA A 198 -16.17 -26.46 -13.07
N LYS A 199 -16.99 -26.09 -12.10
CA LYS A 199 -17.84 -24.89 -12.21
C LYS A 199 -16.91 -23.66 -12.17
N ILE A 200 -16.90 -22.91 -13.27
CA ILE A 200 -16.20 -21.63 -13.34
C ILE A 200 -16.87 -20.66 -12.35
N HIS A 201 -16.08 -20.03 -11.50
CA HIS A 201 -16.58 -19.02 -10.56
C HIS A 201 -17.30 -17.89 -11.31
N PRO A 202 -18.43 -17.37 -10.80
CA PRO A 202 -19.20 -16.32 -11.48
C PRO A 202 -18.38 -15.11 -11.93
N ASN A 203 -17.37 -14.70 -11.15
CA ASN A 203 -16.50 -13.57 -11.47
C ASN A 203 -15.69 -13.75 -12.78
N PHE A 204 -15.58 -14.96 -13.31
CA PHE A 204 -14.84 -15.26 -14.54
C PHE A 204 -15.74 -15.63 -15.71
N LYS A 205 -17.01 -15.92 -15.42
CA LYS A 205 -17.95 -16.34 -16.46
C LYS A 205 -18.26 -15.17 -17.39
N ASP A 206 -18.09 -15.39 -18.68
CA ASP A 206 -18.33 -14.39 -19.71
C ASP A 206 -17.63 -13.05 -19.43
N PHE A 207 -16.38 -13.11 -18.92
CA PHE A 207 -15.60 -11.93 -18.63
C PHE A 207 -15.24 -11.19 -19.93
N HIS A 208 -15.67 -9.94 -20.03
CA HIS A 208 -15.43 -9.10 -21.22
C HIS A 208 -15.51 -7.61 -20.89
N ILE A 209 -15.26 -6.79 -21.90
CA ILE A 209 -15.34 -5.33 -21.81
C ILE A 209 -16.47 -4.82 -22.73
N GLU A 210 -17.32 -3.96 -22.17
CA GLU A 210 -18.26 -3.14 -22.94
C GLU A 210 -18.05 -1.66 -22.58
N GLY A 211 -17.60 -0.87 -23.57
CA GLY A 211 -17.26 0.54 -23.35
C GLY A 211 -16.21 0.73 -22.24
N GLN A 212 -16.56 1.45 -21.19
CA GLN A 212 -15.67 1.79 -20.08
C GLN A 212 -15.78 0.84 -18.87
N HIS A 213 -16.42 -0.31 -19.01
CA HIS A 213 -16.67 -1.22 -17.90
C HIS A 213 -16.24 -2.66 -18.20
N PHE A 214 -15.83 -3.35 -17.15
CA PHE A 214 -15.71 -4.80 -17.15
C PHE A 214 -17.05 -5.44 -16.82
N TYR A 215 -17.30 -6.60 -17.43
CA TYR A 215 -18.48 -7.43 -17.19
C TYR A 215 -18.05 -8.85 -16.86
N ALA A 216 -18.79 -9.48 -15.97
CA ALA A 216 -18.69 -10.90 -15.68
C ALA A 216 -20.07 -11.42 -15.35
N ASN A 217 -20.42 -12.63 -15.83
CA ASN A 217 -21.71 -13.26 -15.61
C ASN A 217 -22.92 -12.37 -15.98
N GLY A 218 -22.76 -11.56 -17.02
CA GLY A 218 -23.79 -10.64 -17.52
C GLY A 218 -23.97 -9.34 -16.72
N HIS A 219 -23.12 -9.05 -15.74
CA HIS A 219 -23.22 -7.88 -14.87
C HIS A 219 -21.96 -7.04 -14.90
N LYS A 220 -22.13 -5.74 -14.67
CA LYS A 220 -20.98 -4.85 -14.44
C LYS A 220 -20.23 -5.23 -13.19
N ILE A 221 -18.91 -5.27 -13.28
CA ILE A 221 -18.03 -5.43 -12.12
C ILE A 221 -17.13 -4.23 -11.94
N PHE A 222 -16.79 -3.93 -10.69
CA PHE A 222 -15.79 -2.96 -10.32
C PHE A 222 -14.62 -3.69 -9.67
N LEU A 223 -13.41 -3.50 -10.17
CA LEU A 223 -12.22 -4.16 -9.66
C LEU A 223 -11.76 -3.47 -8.38
N ARG A 224 -11.86 -4.15 -7.26
CA ARG A 224 -11.32 -3.74 -5.98
C ARG A 224 -10.04 -4.51 -5.76
N GLY A 225 -8.93 -3.91 -6.11
CA GLY A 225 -7.65 -4.61 -6.18
C GLY A 225 -6.60 -4.12 -5.20
N LYS A 226 -5.56 -4.90 -5.09
CA LYS A 226 -4.29 -4.53 -4.47
C LYS A 226 -3.12 -4.86 -5.39
N HIS A 227 -2.01 -4.20 -5.16
CA HIS A 227 -0.72 -4.57 -5.74
C HIS A 227 -0.08 -5.71 -4.90
N ASP A 228 0.85 -6.45 -5.51
CA ASP A 228 1.67 -7.46 -4.84
C ASP A 228 3.13 -7.33 -5.30
N ALA A 229 4.02 -7.14 -4.34
CA ALA A 229 5.46 -6.98 -4.55
C ALA A 229 6.29 -8.21 -4.16
N CYS A 230 5.67 -9.38 -4.09
CA CYS A 230 6.35 -10.65 -3.77
C CYS A 230 7.02 -10.67 -2.37
N VAL A 231 6.36 -10.14 -1.35
CA VAL A 231 6.89 -10.06 0.02
C VAL A 231 6.49 -11.31 0.83
N TRP A 232 7.47 -12.14 1.16
CA TRP A 232 7.30 -13.38 1.92
C TRP A 232 8.39 -13.48 3.01
N PRO A 233 8.23 -12.80 4.17
CA PRO A 233 9.32 -12.66 5.13
C PRO A 233 9.81 -13.95 5.76
N LEU A 234 8.91 -14.94 5.98
CA LEU A 234 9.28 -16.19 6.66
C LEU A 234 10.12 -17.11 5.79
N THR A 235 9.82 -17.16 4.50
CA THR A 235 10.51 -18.06 3.55
C THR A 235 11.58 -17.35 2.73
N GLY A 236 11.49 -16.02 2.61
CA GLY A 236 12.35 -15.22 1.74
C GLY A 236 12.13 -15.49 0.25
N HIS A 237 11.09 -16.24 -0.09
CA HIS A 237 10.66 -16.53 -1.45
C HIS A 237 9.13 -16.78 -1.46
N VAL A 238 8.53 -16.65 -2.61
CA VAL A 238 7.09 -16.87 -2.80
C VAL A 238 6.66 -18.27 -2.36
N ALA A 239 5.46 -18.39 -1.77
CA ALA A 239 4.85 -19.66 -1.46
C ALA A 239 4.52 -20.44 -2.74
N MET A 240 4.81 -21.75 -2.74
CA MET A 240 4.62 -22.63 -3.89
C MET A 240 3.46 -23.61 -3.70
N ASP A 241 2.71 -23.50 -2.60
CA ASP A 241 1.58 -24.38 -2.27
C ASP A 241 0.25 -23.60 -2.30
N VAL A 242 -0.81 -24.33 -2.62
CA VAL A 242 -2.15 -23.77 -2.80
C VAL A 242 -2.75 -23.27 -1.48
N ASP A 243 -2.45 -23.92 -0.37
CA ASP A 243 -3.04 -23.57 0.93
C ASP A 243 -2.53 -22.19 1.41
N SER A 244 -1.23 -21.92 1.29
CA SER A 244 -0.66 -20.61 1.57
C SER A 244 -1.28 -19.51 0.71
N TRP A 245 -1.55 -19.80 -0.56
CA TRP A 245 -2.21 -18.86 -1.45
C TRP A 245 -3.70 -18.67 -1.15
N LYS A 246 -4.38 -19.73 -0.68
CA LYS A 246 -5.76 -19.60 -0.19
C LYS A 246 -5.85 -18.73 1.05
N ASP A 247 -4.92 -18.85 1.96
CA ASP A 247 -4.85 -17.99 3.14
C ASP A 247 -4.60 -16.52 2.73
N TYR A 248 -3.63 -16.29 1.84
CA TYR A 248 -3.31 -14.96 1.34
C TYR A 248 -4.47 -14.31 0.58
N LEU A 249 -4.99 -14.97 -0.45
CA LEU A 249 -6.10 -14.47 -1.27
C LEU A 249 -7.42 -14.47 -0.51
N GLY A 250 -7.61 -15.42 0.42
CA GLY A 250 -8.76 -15.45 1.32
C GLY A 250 -8.82 -14.23 2.23
N THR A 251 -7.67 -13.80 2.74
CA THR A 251 -7.56 -12.53 3.48
C THR A 251 -7.93 -11.35 2.59
N CYS A 252 -7.42 -11.28 1.35
CA CYS A 252 -7.83 -10.25 0.39
C CYS A 252 -9.35 -10.22 0.18
N ALA A 253 -9.97 -11.39 -0.03
CA ALA A 253 -11.43 -11.51 -0.19
C ALA A 253 -12.20 -11.08 1.07
N ALA A 254 -11.70 -11.42 2.27
CA ALA A 254 -12.30 -11.02 3.55
C ALA A 254 -12.32 -9.50 3.72
N TYR A 255 -11.34 -8.80 3.17
CA TYR A 255 -11.29 -7.33 3.08
C TYR A 255 -12.04 -6.78 1.83
N GLY A 256 -12.85 -7.59 1.15
CA GLY A 256 -13.70 -7.15 0.04
C GLY A 256 -13.01 -7.00 -1.31
N LEU A 257 -11.74 -7.38 -1.43
CA LEU A 257 -11.02 -7.36 -2.70
C LEU A 257 -11.46 -8.50 -3.62
N ASN A 258 -11.45 -8.27 -4.92
CA ASN A 258 -11.76 -9.25 -5.96
C ASN A 258 -10.69 -9.29 -7.06
N HIS A 259 -9.57 -8.59 -6.86
CA HIS A 259 -8.52 -8.42 -7.85
C HIS A 259 -7.14 -8.31 -7.18
N VAL A 260 -6.10 -8.93 -7.80
CA VAL A 260 -4.70 -8.75 -7.41
C VAL A 260 -3.85 -8.51 -8.66
N ARG A 261 -3.05 -7.45 -8.61
CA ARG A 261 -2.03 -7.11 -9.59
C ARG A 261 -0.66 -7.51 -9.06
N PHE A 262 0.10 -8.26 -9.82
CA PHE A 262 1.48 -8.67 -9.49
C PHE A 262 2.48 -7.73 -10.17
N HIS A 263 2.99 -6.78 -9.41
CA HIS A 263 3.88 -5.73 -9.91
C HIS A 263 5.19 -6.30 -10.44
N SER A 264 5.37 -6.24 -11.77
CA SER A 264 6.59 -6.71 -12.47
C SER A 264 7.03 -8.14 -12.11
N TRP A 265 6.09 -9.03 -11.85
CA TRP A 265 6.33 -10.47 -11.69
C TRP A 265 5.07 -11.30 -11.97
N CYS A 266 5.26 -12.62 -12.08
CA CYS A 266 4.17 -13.58 -12.26
C CYS A 266 4.19 -14.61 -11.12
N PRO A 267 3.07 -14.86 -10.43
CA PRO A 267 2.99 -15.84 -9.34
C PRO A 267 3.07 -17.28 -9.86
N PRO A 268 3.29 -18.29 -8.98
CA PRO A 268 3.26 -19.70 -9.37
C PRO A 268 1.82 -20.20 -9.63
N GLU A 269 1.72 -21.39 -10.21
CA GLU A 269 0.43 -22.05 -10.50
C GLU A 269 -0.48 -22.14 -9.27
N ALA A 270 0.10 -22.33 -8.08
CA ALA A 270 -0.63 -22.39 -6.81
C ALA A 270 -1.51 -21.15 -6.56
N ALA A 271 -1.03 -19.97 -6.95
CA ALA A 271 -1.81 -18.73 -6.84
C ALA A 271 -3.02 -18.73 -7.76
N PHE A 272 -2.85 -19.18 -9.01
CA PHE A 272 -3.97 -19.24 -9.97
C PHE A 272 -5.01 -20.27 -9.52
N VAL A 273 -4.59 -21.43 -9.02
CA VAL A 273 -5.50 -22.45 -8.47
C VAL A 273 -6.31 -21.89 -7.31
N ALA A 274 -5.66 -21.22 -6.37
CA ALA A 274 -6.34 -20.59 -5.24
C ALA A 274 -7.31 -19.49 -5.69
N ALA A 275 -6.89 -18.66 -6.64
CA ALA A 275 -7.71 -17.59 -7.21
C ALA A 275 -8.92 -18.14 -7.98
N ASP A 276 -8.76 -19.23 -8.73
CA ASP A 276 -9.86 -19.90 -9.46
C ASP A 276 -10.98 -20.33 -8.50
N GLU A 277 -10.62 -20.83 -7.32
CA GLU A 277 -11.58 -21.24 -6.30
C GLU A 277 -12.23 -20.05 -5.57
N LEU A 278 -11.46 -19.02 -5.28
CA LEU A 278 -11.89 -17.85 -4.50
C LEU A 278 -12.57 -16.75 -5.33
N GLY A 279 -12.48 -16.81 -6.65
CA GLY A 279 -13.08 -15.81 -7.52
C GLY A 279 -12.28 -14.50 -7.63
N ILE A 280 -10.98 -14.53 -7.38
CA ILE A 280 -10.10 -13.37 -7.47
C ILE A 280 -9.53 -13.25 -8.88
N ILE A 281 -9.71 -12.09 -9.51
CA ILE A 281 -9.15 -11.78 -10.84
C ILE A 281 -7.68 -11.44 -10.69
N LEU A 282 -6.81 -12.14 -11.41
CA LEU A 282 -5.38 -11.93 -11.37
C LEU A 282 -4.87 -11.16 -12.60
N GLN A 283 -3.93 -10.25 -12.35
CA GLN A 283 -3.16 -9.52 -13.34
C GLN A 283 -1.66 -9.74 -13.11
N PRO A 284 -1.06 -10.80 -13.65
CA PRO A 284 0.39 -10.90 -13.76
C PRO A 284 0.94 -9.82 -14.68
N GLU A 285 2.21 -9.48 -14.48
CA GLU A 285 2.98 -8.59 -15.36
C GLU A 285 4.23 -9.30 -15.88
N LEU A 286 4.76 -8.80 -17.02
CA LEU A 286 6.14 -9.15 -17.39
C LEU A 286 7.09 -8.71 -16.28
N PRO A 287 8.19 -9.43 -16.04
CA PRO A 287 9.10 -9.16 -14.93
C PRO A 287 9.97 -7.92 -15.19
N PHE A 288 9.33 -6.76 -15.39
CA PHE A 288 10.03 -5.55 -15.76
C PHE A 288 9.27 -4.26 -15.43
N TRP A 289 9.99 -3.20 -15.05
CA TRP A 289 9.56 -1.80 -15.15
C TRP A 289 10.66 -0.94 -15.75
N GLY A 290 10.28 0.15 -16.44
CA GLY A 290 11.23 1.10 -17.00
C GLY A 290 11.15 1.27 -18.52
N ASP A 291 12.32 1.51 -19.17
CA ASP A 291 12.42 1.81 -20.61
C ASP A 291 12.22 0.57 -21.49
N PHE A 292 11.07 0.48 -22.12
CA PHE A 292 10.74 -0.57 -23.09
C PHE A 292 11.46 -0.27 -24.43
N ASN A 293 12.79 -0.38 -24.40
CA ASN A 293 13.67 0.04 -25.47
C ASN A 293 13.76 -1.00 -26.59
N GLU A 294 13.13 -0.74 -27.73
CA GLU A 294 13.15 -1.65 -28.89
C GLU A 294 14.55 -1.94 -29.45
N LYS A 295 15.55 -1.10 -29.14
CA LYS A 295 16.93 -1.29 -29.57
C LYS A 295 17.68 -2.27 -28.67
N ASP A 296 17.23 -2.48 -27.44
CA ASP A 296 17.75 -3.52 -26.58
C ASP A 296 17.15 -4.89 -26.94
N THR A 297 17.72 -5.49 -27.97
CA THR A 297 17.21 -6.76 -28.52
C THR A 297 17.25 -7.90 -27.51
N MET A 298 18.21 -7.91 -26.60
CA MET A 298 18.32 -8.94 -25.56
C MET A 298 17.18 -8.83 -24.55
N LEU A 299 16.91 -7.63 -24.06
CA LEU A 299 15.77 -7.37 -23.18
C LEU A 299 14.44 -7.70 -23.86
N MET A 300 14.23 -7.22 -25.09
CA MET A 300 13.00 -7.47 -25.82
C MET A 300 12.76 -8.95 -26.09
N GLN A 301 13.77 -9.71 -26.49
CA GLN A 301 13.65 -11.16 -26.70
C GLN A 301 13.35 -11.89 -25.39
N PHE A 302 13.99 -11.50 -24.30
CA PHE A 302 13.76 -12.07 -22.99
C PHE A 302 12.32 -11.83 -22.53
N LEU A 303 11.86 -10.57 -22.54
CA LEU A 303 10.50 -10.20 -22.12
C LEU A 303 9.42 -10.85 -22.99
N HIS A 304 9.62 -10.92 -24.31
CA HIS A 304 8.67 -11.58 -25.22
C HIS A 304 8.56 -13.07 -24.88
N LYS A 305 9.70 -13.76 -24.70
CA LYS A 305 9.72 -15.17 -24.31
C LYS A 305 9.04 -15.42 -22.95
N GLU A 306 9.35 -14.60 -21.95
CA GLU A 306 8.69 -14.68 -20.63
C GLU A 306 7.17 -14.54 -20.77
N GLY A 307 6.69 -13.55 -21.53
CA GLY A 307 5.25 -13.36 -21.76
C GLY A 307 4.59 -14.54 -22.46
N GLU A 308 5.21 -15.06 -23.53
CA GLU A 308 4.71 -16.28 -24.19
C GLU A 308 4.64 -17.45 -23.21
N ASN A 309 5.69 -17.67 -22.40
CA ASN A 309 5.75 -18.75 -21.43
C ASN A 309 4.66 -18.60 -20.36
N ILE A 310 4.47 -17.40 -19.80
CA ILE A 310 3.41 -17.11 -18.83
C ILE A 310 2.03 -17.45 -19.41
N LEU A 311 1.72 -16.96 -20.61
CA LEU A 311 0.41 -17.16 -21.24
C LEU A 311 0.18 -18.63 -21.62
N ARG A 312 1.18 -19.34 -22.13
CA ARG A 312 1.07 -20.77 -22.46
C ARG A 312 0.94 -21.65 -21.23
N THR A 313 1.67 -21.30 -20.13
CA THR A 313 1.67 -22.11 -18.91
C THR A 313 0.43 -21.86 -18.08
N TYR A 314 0.04 -20.61 -17.85
CA TYR A 314 -1.03 -20.24 -16.90
C TYR A 314 -2.30 -19.70 -17.56
N GLY A 315 -2.29 -19.44 -18.88
CA GLY A 315 -3.41 -18.84 -19.58
C GLY A 315 -4.71 -19.65 -19.56
N HIS A 316 -4.64 -20.94 -19.22
CA HIS A 316 -5.82 -21.80 -19.08
C HIS A 316 -6.62 -21.55 -17.79
N HIS A 317 -6.04 -20.85 -16.78
CA HIS A 317 -6.73 -20.53 -15.54
C HIS A 317 -7.81 -19.45 -15.74
N PRO A 318 -9.05 -19.69 -15.25
CA PRO A 318 -10.13 -18.72 -15.36
C PRO A 318 -9.85 -17.40 -14.63
N SER A 319 -9.09 -17.44 -13.52
CA SER A 319 -8.70 -16.25 -12.74
C SER A 319 -7.72 -15.34 -13.48
N PHE A 320 -6.92 -15.88 -14.41
CA PHE A 320 -5.98 -15.12 -15.23
C PHE A 320 -6.75 -14.39 -16.34
N ARG A 321 -7.30 -13.21 -16.04
CA ARG A 321 -8.07 -12.42 -17.02
C ARG A 321 -7.33 -11.24 -17.60
N MET A 322 -6.37 -10.67 -16.87
CA MET A 322 -5.71 -9.42 -17.20
C MET A 322 -4.20 -9.63 -17.29
N PHE A 323 -3.54 -8.97 -18.25
CA PHE A 323 -2.09 -9.03 -18.41
C PHE A 323 -1.51 -7.67 -18.81
N ALA A 324 -0.45 -7.24 -18.12
CA ALA A 324 0.28 -6.01 -18.45
C ALA A 324 1.73 -6.31 -18.85
N LEU A 325 2.30 -5.48 -19.71
CA LEU A 325 3.69 -5.63 -20.17
C LEU A 325 4.72 -5.20 -19.10
N GLY A 326 4.27 -4.85 -17.91
CA GLY A 326 5.11 -4.44 -16.78
C GLY A 326 4.55 -3.22 -16.07
N ASN A 327 5.36 -2.62 -15.21
CA ASN A 327 5.00 -1.43 -14.45
C ASN A 327 5.62 -0.16 -15.04
N GLU A 328 4.87 0.95 -15.01
CA GLU A 328 5.34 2.32 -15.32
C GLU A 328 6.28 2.40 -16.54
N LEU A 329 5.94 1.68 -17.57
CA LEU A 329 6.78 1.59 -18.77
C LEU A 329 6.80 2.90 -19.54
N TRP A 330 7.92 3.20 -20.15
CA TRP A 330 8.08 4.18 -21.21
C TRP A 330 8.84 3.55 -22.40
N GLY A 331 9.09 4.29 -23.48
CA GLY A 331 9.85 3.81 -24.62
C GLY A 331 8.97 3.51 -25.84
N SER A 332 9.19 2.38 -26.52
CA SER A 332 8.59 2.12 -27.83
C SER A 332 7.14 1.65 -27.74
N ILE A 333 6.22 2.56 -28.08
CA ILE A 333 4.77 2.29 -28.20
C ILE A 333 4.48 1.20 -29.24
N SER A 334 5.18 1.26 -30.40
CA SER A 334 5.03 0.28 -31.48
C SER A 334 5.43 -1.12 -31.04
N LYS A 335 6.50 -1.23 -30.24
CA LYS A 335 6.96 -2.52 -29.73
C LYS A 335 6.03 -3.09 -28.66
N MET A 336 5.49 -2.25 -27.80
CA MET A 336 4.45 -2.67 -26.84
C MET A 336 3.20 -3.18 -27.56
N ALA A 337 2.75 -2.47 -28.61
CA ALA A 337 1.60 -2.91 -29.40
C ALA A 337 1.84 -4.23 -30.12
N GLU A 338 3.05 -4.44 -30.68
CA GLU A 338 3.48 -5.70 -31.30
C GLU A 338 3.41 -6.87 -30.28
N PHE A 339 3.93 -6.68 -29.08
CA PHE A 339 3.87 -7.70 -28.02
C PHE A 339 2.43 -8.08 -27.68
N ILE A 340 1.56 -7.09 -27.50
CA ILE A 340 0.14 -7.37 -27.21
C ILE A 340 -0.52 -8.12 -28.36
N GLU A 341 -0.22 -7.75 -29.61
CA GLU A 341 -0.80 -8.43 -30.77
C GLU A 341 -0.38 -9.91 -30.81
N ASP A 342 0.89 -10.21 -30.51
CA ASP A 342 1.40 -11.58 -30.46
C ASP A 342 0.82 -12.36 -29.26
N PHE A 343 0.75 -11.75 -28.09
CA PHE A 343 0.18 -12.36 -26.88
C PHE A 343 -1.32 -12.66 -27.02
N ARG A 344 -2.05 -11.79 -27.71
CA ARG A 344 -3.47 -11.98 -28.00
C ARG A 344 -3.74 -13.20 -28.90
N LYS A 345 -2.79 -13.54 -29.80
CA LYS A 345 -2.89 -14.78 -30.60
C LYS A 345 -2.76 -16.04 -29.72
N ILE A 346 -2.02 -15.96 -28.63
CA ILE A 346 -1.82 -17.08 -27.68
C ILE A 346 -3.00 -17.21 -26.73
N ALA A 347 -3.50 -16.08 -26.22
CA ALA A 347 -4.54 -16.05 -25.19
C ALA A 347 -5.61 -14.97 -25.54
N PRO A 348 -6.49 -15.27 -26.54
CA PRO A 348 -7.46 -14.29 -27.04
C PRO A 348 -8.58 -13.95 -26.06
N ASP A 349 -8.74 -14.70 -24.99
CA ASP A 349 -9.74 -14.50 -23.93
C ASP A 349 -9.22 -13.59 -22.79
N LYS A 350 -8.00 -13.09 -22.88
CA LYS A 350 -7.42 -12.15 -21.92
C LYS A 350 -7.54 -10.70 -22.40
N VAL A 351 -7.52 -9.78 -21.44
CA VAL A 351 -7.43 -8.35 -21.74
C VAL A 351 -6.03 -7.84 -21.40
N PHE A 352 -5.52 -6.94 -22.25
CA PHE A 352 -4.13 -6.51 -22.22
C PHE A 352 -4.01 -4.99 -22.08
N THR A 353 -2.95 -4.56 -21.39
CA THR A 353 -2.51 -3.17 -21.37
C THR A 353 -0.99 -3.07 -21.57
N PHE A 354 -0.48 -1.90 -21.93
CA PHE A 354 0.94 -1.72 -22.16
C PHE A 354 1.72 -1.89 -20.86
N GLY A 355 1.37 -1.13 -19.86
CA GLY A 355 1.95 -1.24 -18.54
C GLY A 355 1.01 -0.63 -17.52
N SER A 356 1.02 -1.14 -16.30
CA SER A 356 0.35 -0.46 -15.23
C SER A 356 0.96 0.93 -15.08
N ASN A 357 0.09 1.95 -15.08
CA ASN A 357 0.49 3.36 -15.07
C ASN A 357 1.45 3.75 -16.21
N TYR A 358 1.19 3.24 -17.42
CA TYR A 358 1.99 3.50 -18.62
C TYR A 358 2.40 4.97 -18.73
N TYR A 359 3.71 5.21 -18.71
CA TYR A 359 4.34 6.52 -18.64
C TYR A 359 3.65 7.48 -17.65
N LEU A 360 3.34 6.98 -16.45
CA LEU A 360 2.68 7.72 -15.38
C LEU A 360 1.38 8.42 -15.81
N GLY A 361 0.68 7.87 -16.81
CA GLY A 361 -0.59 8.39 -17.31
C GLY A 361 -0.48 9.51 -18.34
N TYR A 362 0.69 10.07 -18.60
CA TYR A 362 0.84 11.19 -19.53
C TYR A 362 0.51 10.83 -20.99
N GLN A 363 0.81 9.61 -21.38
CA GLN A 363 0.63 9.17 -22.74
C GLN A 363 -0.80 8.69 -23.06
N GLY A 364 -1.63 8.46 -22.04
CA GLY A 364 -3.00 8.02 -22.17
C GLY A 364 -3.17 6.68 -22.89
N VAL A 365 -4.40 6.36 -23.25
CA VAL A 365 -4.76 5.12 -23.93
C VAL A 365 -4.17 5.09 -25.35
N LYS A 366 -3.58 3.97 -25.74
CA LYS A 366 -3.02 3.74 -27.08
C LYS A 366 -3.72 2.57 -27.77
N LYS A 367 -3.62 2.54 -29.10
CA LYS A 367 -4.13 1.41 -29.90
C LYS A 367 -3.46 0.11 -29.44
N GLY A 368 -4.26 -0.90 -29.16
CA GLY A 368 -3.80 -2.19 -28.64
C GLY A 368 -4.14 -2.44 -27.18
N MET A 369 -4.30 -1.39 -26.37
CA MET A 369 -4.79 -1.52 -24.99
C MET A 369 -6.28 -1.86 -24.96
N ASP A 370 -6.67 -2.79 -24.08
CA ASP A 370 -8.07 -3.10 -23.80
C ASP A 370 -8.58 -2.32 -22.59
N TYR A 371 -7.69 -1.98 -21.67
CA TYR A 371 -7.96 -1.17 -20.48
C TYR A 371 -6.77 -0.25 -20.19
N PHE A 372 -6.99 0.74 -19.33
CA PHE A 372 -5.97 1.72 -18.94
C PHE A 372 -5.84 1.77 -17.42
N THR A 373 -4.65 1.55 -16.92
CA THR A 373 -4.33 1.66 -15.49
C THR A 373 -3.44 2.88 -15.30
N THR A 374 -3.88 3.85 -14.48
CA THR A 374 -3.17 5.11 -14.33
C THR A 374 -3.42 5.75 -12.96
N CYS A 375 -2.44 6.52 -12.46
CA CYS A 375 -2.62 7.37 -11.28
C CYS A 375 -3.12 8.79 -11.65
N ARG A 376 -3.22 9.12 -12.94
CA ARG A 376 -3.63 10.45 -13.40
C ARG A 376 -4.19 10.44 -14.82
N VAL A 377 -5.08 11.35 -15.07
CA VAL A 377 -5.65 11.58 -16.40
C VAL A 377 -5.62 13.07 -16.70
N GLY A 378 -5.00 13.45 -17.80
CA GLY A 378 -4.85 14.84 -18.21
C GLY A 378 -3.59 15.52 -17.68
N GLY A 379 -3.30 16.70 -18.18
CA GLY A 379 -2.12 17.48 -17.84
C GLY A 379 -0.89 17.15 -18.67
N GLU A 380 0.14 17.94 -18.53
CA GLU A 380 1.42 17.81 -19.21
C GLU A 380 2.56 17.81 -18.18
N GLY A 381 3.39 16.76 -18.21
CA GLY A 381 4.55 16.66 -17.34
C GLY A 381 4.24 16.58 -15.83
N TRP A 382 5.28 16.54 -15.02
CA TRP A 382 5.16 16.49 -13.58
C TRP A 382 4.53 17.75 -12.98
N GLY A 383 3.48 17.56 -12.17
CA GLY A 383 2.82 18.62 -11.44
C GLY A 383 1.73 19.40 -12.20
N ASN A 384 1.45 19.03 -13.44
CA ASN A 384 0.37 19.58 -14.25
C ASN A 384 -0.71 18.53 -14.50
N TYR A 385 -1.51 18.23 -13.48
CA TYR A 385 -2.57 17.23 -13.59
C TYR A 385 -3.94 17.88 -13.50
N ASN A 386 -4.83 17.45 -14.35
CA ASN A 386 -6.21 17.89 -14.33
C ASN A 386 -7.09 16.95 -13.51
N THR A 387 -6.69 15.69 -13.41
CA THR A 387 -7.43 14.67 -12.69
C THR A 387 -6.47 13.63 -12.12
N HIS A 388 -6.56 13.38 -10.83
CA HIS A 388 -5.86 12.32 -10.12
C HIS A 388 -6.79 11.14 -9.87
N THR A 389 -6.26 9.96 -9.97
CA THR A 389 -6.98 8.71 -9.67
C THR A 389 -6.51 8.06 -8.37
N ARG A 390 -5.44 8.57 -7.79
CA ARG A 390 -4.91 8.13 -6.49
C ARG A 390 -4.32 9.27 -5.70
N GLY A 391 -4.29 9.13 -4.39
CA GLY A 391 -3.55 10.02 -3.52
C GLY A 391 -3.95 11.49 -3.70
N SER A 392 -5.25 11.76 -3.88
CA SER A 392 -5.78 13.12 -4.08
C SER A 392 -5.35 14.09 -2.99
N PHE A 393 -4.93 13.57 -1.85
CA PHE A 393 -4.47 14.31 -0.70
C PHE A 393 -2.95 14.28 -0.56
N SER A 394 -2.28 13.47 -1.37
CA SER A 394 -0.84 13.41 -1.36
C SER A 394 -0.24 14.47 -2.27
N PHE A 395 0.96 14.38 -2.44
CA PHE A 395 1.95 14.97 -3.31
C PHE A 395 1.51 16.07 -4.30
N ALA A 396 0.48 15.91 -5.13
CA ALA A 396 0.13 16.92 -6.12
C ALA A 396 -0.93 17.89 -5.61
N ASP A 397 -1.93 17.41 -4.90
CA ASP A 397 -3.09 18.20 -4.50
C ASP A 397 -2.93 18.85 -3.13
N ALA A 398 -2.00 18.35 -2.32
CA ALA A 398 -1.67 18.96 -1.03
C ALA A 398 -1.22 20.42 -1.18
N ALA A 399 -0.53 20.76 -2.27
CA ALA A 399 -0.07 22.10 -2.55
C ALA A 399 -1.21 23.09 -2.81
N ASP A 400 -2.29 22.63 -3.42
CA ASP A 400 -3.44 23.47 -3.78
C ASP A 400 -4.48 23.57 -2.67
N GLY A 401 -4.24 22.87 -1.56
CA GLY A 401 -5.23 22.77 -0.50
C GLY A 401 -6.48 22.05 -0.97
N GLY A 402 -6.38 21.31 -2.03
CA GLY A 402 -7.42 20.47 -2.56
C GLY A 402 -7.86 19.51 -1.49
N MET A 403 -8.97 19.80 -0.86
CA MET A 403 -9.37 19.15 0.34
C MET A 403 -10.74 18.58 0.15
N ILE A 404 -10.91 17.44 0.68
CA ILE A 404 -12.16 16.73 0.65
C ILE A 404 -13.33 17.58 1.11
N ASN A 405 -13.15 18.32 2.18
CA ASN A 405 -14.18 19.18 2.71
C ASN A 405 -14.47 20.42 1.86
N HIS A 406 -13.66 20.73 0.85
CA HIS A 406 -13.88 21.85 -0.06
C HIS A 406 -14.25 21.42 -1.47
N PHE A 407 -13.59 20.40 -1.97
CA PHE A 407 -13.71 19.94 -3.34
C PHE A 407 -14.61 18.74 -3.49
N TYR A 408 -15.18 18.30 -2.45
CA TYR A 408 -16.12 17.27 -2.39
C TYR A 408 -17.36 17.59 -3.14
N PRO A 409 -17.91 17.46 -3.96
CA PRO A 409 -18.03 16.62 -5.10
C PRO A 409 -17.07 16.94 -6.25
N ASN A 410 -16.33 18.01 -6.17
CA ASN A 410 -15.42 18.45 -7.23
C ASN A 410 -14.12 17.66 -7.30
N THR A 411 -13.80 16.89 -6.27
CA THR A 411 -12.74 15.90 -6.27
C THR A 411 -13.09 14.61 -7.03
N MET A 412 -14.30 14.52 -7.57
CA MET A 412 -14.64 13.44 -8.46
C MET A 412 -13.86 13.57 -9.76
N MET A 413 -13.25 12.48 -10.18
CA MET A 413 -12.55 12.45 -11.44
C MET A 413 -13.52 12.52 -12.60
N ASN A 414 -13.21 13.36 -13.57
CA ASN A 414 -13.90 13.42 -14.84
C ASN A 414 -12.96 12.95 -15.95
N PHE A 415 -12.90 11.65 -16.18
CA PHE A 415 -12.03 11.08 -17.21
C PHE A 415 -12.29 11.62 -18.58
N GLU A 416 -13.55 11.86 -18.92
CA GLU A 416 -13.89 12.36 -20.26
C GLU A 416 -13.26 13.73 -20.50
N GLU A 417 -13.37 14.62 -19.53
CA GLU A 417 -12.78 15.95 -19.62
C GLU A 417 -11.26 15.91 -19.47
N GLY A 418 -10.73 15.16 -18.51
CA GLY A 418 -9.29 15.00 -18.34
C GLY A 418 -8.61 14.44 -19.59
N CYS A 419 -9.19 13.44 -20.22
CA CYS A 419 -8.66 12.91 -21.48
C CYS A 419 -8.77 13.89 -22.64
N LYS A 420 -9.83 14.68 -22.74
CA LYS A 420 -9.95 15.74 -23.76
C LYS A 420 -8.88 16.81 -23.57
N LEU A 421 -8.58 17.19 -22.33
CA LEU A 421 -7.53 18.16 -22.02
C LEU A 421 -6.13 17.63 -22.34
N ALA A 422 -5.87 16.37 -22.03
CA ALA A 422 -4.57 15.74 -22.27
C ALA A 422 -4.36 15.38 -23.76
N PHE A 423 -5.42 15.02 -24.49
CA PHE A 423 -5.37 14.47 -25.83
C PHE A 423 -6.47 15.07 -26.73
N PRO A 424 -6.45 16.40 -26.98
CA PRO A 424 -7.57 17.10 -27.62
C PRO A 424 -7.87 16.63 -29.03
N GLU A 425 -6.87 16.10 -29.75
CA GLU A 425 -7.00 15.63 -31.13
C GLU A 425 -6.50 14.19 -31.34
N GLY A 426 -6.18 13.48 -30.23
CA GLY A 426 -5.52 12.18 -30.29
C GLY A 426 -6.45 11.00 -30.54
N GLU A 427 -5.98 10.00 -31.27
CA GLU A 427 -6.63 8.68 -31.40
C GLU A 427 -6.84 7.99 -30.03
N ALA A 428 -6.07 8.35 -29.03
CA ALA A 428 -6.14 7.79 -27.68
C ALA A 428 -7.52 7.91 -27.05
N TRP A 429 -8.24 8.99 -27.33
CA TRP A 429 -9.56 9.23 -26.78
C TRP A 429 -10.71 8.63 -27.59
N THR A 430 -10.49 8.28 -28.85
CA THR A 430 -11.56 7.77 -29.71
C THR A 430 -12.08 6.40 -29.30
N LYS A 431 -11.32 5.67 -28.47
CA LYS A 431 -11.71 4.38 -27.90
C LYS A 431 -11.92 4.51 -26.40
N ALA A 432 -13.17 4.48 -25.96
CA ALA A 432 -13.49 4.34 -24.55
C ALA A 432 -13.10 2.95 -24.04
N VAL A 433 -12.27 2.89 -23.00
CA VAL A 433 -11.82 1.66 -22.34
C VAL A 433 -12.04 1.77 -20.83
N PRO A 434 -12.11 0.65 -20.10
CA PRO A 434 -12.09 0.68 -18.64
C PRO A 434 -10.83 1.38 -18.12
N VAL A 435 -10.98 2.22 -17.09
CA VAL A 435 -9.89 2.88 -16.39
C VAL A 435 -9.83 2.41 -14.95
N ILE A 436 -8.66 2.04 -14.49
CA ILE A 436 -8.38 1.55 -13.14
C ILE A 436 -7.40 2.51 -12.49
N SER A 437 -7.69 2.93 -11.25
CA SER A 437 -6.76 3.69 -10.43
C SER A 437 -5.56 2.81 -10.06
N HIS A 438 -4.37 3.29 -10.41
CA HIS A 438 -3.11 2.59 -10.20
C HIS A 438 -2.50 2.95 -8.86
N GLU A 439 -2.13 1.95 -8.07
CA GLU A 439 -1.46 2.11 -6.78
C GLU A 439 -2.13 3.17 -5.88
N THR A 440 -3.44 3.01 -5.73
CA THR A 440 -4.30 3.93 -5.01
C THR A 440 -3.84 4.07 -3.55
N ALA A 441 -3.94 5.28 -3.03
CA ALA A 441 -3.64 5.72 -1.67
C ALA A 441 -2.13 5.84 -1.37
N GLN A 442 -1.44 4.86 -0.80
CA GLN A 442 -0.02 4.91 -0.41
C GLN A 442 0.27 5.77 0.84
N PHE A 443 -0.68 5.88 1.76
CA PHE A 443 -0.54 6.70 2.95
C PHE A 443 0.27 5.98 4.03
N GLN A 444 1.43 6.52 4.38
CA GLN A 444 2.35 5.92 5.32
C GLN A 444 1.84 5.99 6.77
N THR A 445 2.06 4.91 7.52
CA THR A 445 1.83 4.83 8.96
C THR A 445 3.15 4.72 9.70
N TYR A 446 3.15 5.06 10.99
CA TYR A 446 4.31 4.77 11.86
C TYR A 446 4.35 3.26 12.16
N PRO A 447 5.52 2.58 12.09
CA PRO A 447 5.60 1.13 12.28
C PRO A 447 5.26 0.69 13.70
N ASP A 448 4.67 -0.50 13.84
CA ASP A 448 4.56 -1.19 15.13
C ASP A 448 5.81 -2.05 15.38
N PHE A 449 6.66 -1.65 16.30
CA PHE A 449 7.89 -2.39 16.60
C PHE A 449 7.67 -3.74 17.26
N ASP A 450 6.47 -4.05 17.75
CA ASP A 450 6.13 -5.40 18.24
C ASP A 450 6.13 -6.42 17.11
N GLU A 451 5.96 -5.98 15.85
CA GLU A 451 6.04 -6.82 14.64
C GLU A 451 7.42 -7.49 14.48
N ILE A 452 8.50 -6.87 14.98
CA ILE A 452 9.86 -7.44 14.90
C ILE A 452 9.88 -8.89 15.43
N ALA A 453 9.09 -9.19 16.46
CA ALA A 453 9.02 -10.53 17.03
C ALA A 453 8.42 -11.60 16.11
N LYS A 454 7.73 -11.21 15.03
CA LYS A 454 7.15 -12.10 14.03
C LYS A 454 8.17 -12.62 13.01
N TYR A 455 9.26 -11.89 12.80
CA TYR A 455 10.32 -12.21 11.84
C TYR A 455 11.21 -13.35 12.34
N LYS A 456 10.71 -14.57 12.32
CA LYS A 456 11.37 -15.80 12.78
C LYS A 456 11.89 -16.68 11.62
N GLY A 457 11.81 -16.17 10.41
CA GLY A 457 12.15 -16.89 9.19
C GLY A 457 13.45 -16.44 8.55
N VAL A 458 13.38 -16.30 7.23
CA VAL A 458 14.56 -16.01 6.39
C VAL A 458 14.91 -14.53 6.36
N LEU A 459 13.91 -13.65 6.29
CA LEU A 459 14.16 -12.21 6.29
C LEU A 459 14.09 -11.64 7.69
N TYR A 460 14.89 -10.60 7.95
CA TYR A 460 14.98 -9.94 9.25
C TYR A 460 14.82 -8.42 9.12
N PRO A 461 14.06 -7.75 10.02
CA PRO A 461 13.71 -6.36 9.91
C PRO A 461 14.72 -5.44 10.62
N TYR A 462 15.99 -5.44 10.20
CA TYR A 462 16.99 -4.49 10.75
C TYR A 462 16.57 -3.04 10.56
N ASN A 463 15.84 -2.74 9.49
CA ASN A 463 15.24 -1.41 9.27
C ASN A 463 14.35 -0.98 10.44
N MET A 464 13.46 -1.86 10.93
CA MET A 464 12.61 -1.56 12.10
C MET A 464 13.45 -1.37 13.38
N GLU A 465 14.51 -2.16 13.57
CA GLU A 465 15.41 -1.97 14.71
C GLU A 465 16.14 -0.62 14.67
N VAL A 466 16.57 -0.21 13.46
CA VAL A 466 17.18 1.11 13.25
C VAL A 466 16.19 2.22 13.58
N PHE A 467 14.96 2.14 13.08
CA PHE A 467 13.92 3.13 13.36
C PHE A 467 13.58 3.19 14.85
N ARG A 468 13.43 2.04 15.52
CA ARG A 468 13.21 1.96 16.97
C ARG A 468 14.34 2.61 17.74
N SER A 469 15.60 2.33 17.37
CA SER A 469 16.78 2.94 18.00
C SER A 469 16.85 4.45 17.81
N ARG A 470 16.46 4.96 16.63
CA ARG A 470 16.38 6.41 16.37
C ARG A 470 15.31 7.06 17.24
N LEU A 471 14.12 6.47 17.34
CA LEU A 471 13.06 6.97 18.20
C LEU A 471 13.45 6.99 19.69
N GLU A 472 14.14 5.93 20.15
CA GLU A 472 14.69 5.85 21.51
C GLU A 472 15.70 6.98 21.78
N LYS A 473 16.61 7.24 20.84
CA LYS A 473 17.58 8.36 20.95
C LYS A 473 16.89 9.72 20.99
N ALA A 474 15.78 9.87 20.26
CA ALA A 474 14.95 11.06 20.29
C ALA A 474 14.14 11.21 21.58
N GLY A 475 14.15 10.19 22.47
CA GLY A 475 13.45 10.23 23.75
C GLY A 475 11.94 10.06 23.66
N MET A 476 11.43 9.39 22.60
CA MET A 476 10.01 9.23 22.31
C MET A 476 9.57 7.76 22.13
N LEU A 477 10.41 6.79 22.53
CA LEU A 477 10.07 5.38 22.32
C LEU A 477 8.80 4.97 23.09
N ASP A 478 8.50 5.62 24.21
CA ASP A 478 7.28 5.44 24.97
C ASP A 478 6.00 5.80 24.20
N GLN A 479 6.11 6.65 23.17
CA GLN A 479 5.01 7.07 22.31
C GLN A 479 4.87 6.23 21.02
N ALA A 480 5.73 5.23 20.80
CA ALA A 480 5.76 4.47 19.54
C ALA A 480 4.40 3.87 19.16
N LYS A 481 3.69 3.29 20.14
CA LYS A 481 2.35 2.72 19.92
C LYS A 481 1.29 3.78 19.62
N ASP A 482 1.38 4.92 20.29
CA ASP A 482 0.47 6.04 20.03
C ASP A 482 0.72 6.62 18.64
N PHE A 483 1.96 6.72 18.20
CA PHE A 483 2.31 7.14 16.84
C PHE A 483 1.76 6.17 15.80
N HIS A 484 1.91 4.86 16.03
CA HIS A 484 1.33 3.83 15.17
C HIS A 484 -0.19 3.99 15.07
N GLN A 485 -0.89 4.04 16.20
CA GLN A 485 -2.35 4.13 16.24
C GLN A 485 -2.87 5.44 15.64
N ALA A 486 -2.25 6.57 15.96
CA ALA A 486 -2.71 7.87 15.48
C ALA A 486 -2.46 8.05 13.98
N SER A 487 -1.27 7.72 13.48
CA SER A 487 -0.98 7.78 12.05
C SER A 487 -1.81 6.78 11.25
N GLY A 488 -2.00 5.56 11.79
CA GLY A 488 -2.79 4.51 11.16
C GLY A 488 -4.28 4.85 11.08
N ALA A 489 -4.87 5.40 12.14
CA ALA A 489 -6.27 5.83 12.14
C ALA A 489 -6.52 6.94 11.09
N TRP A 490 -5.58 7.88 10.96
CA TRP A 490 -5.67 8.92 9.93
C TRP A 490 -5.45 8.36 8.52
N SER A 491 -4.46 7.50 8.32
CA SER A 491 -4.23 6.81 7.05
C SER A 491 -5.48 6.04 6.58
N LEU A 492 -6.16 5.36 7.50
CA LEU A 492 -7.40 4.64 7.22
C LEU A 492 -8.50 5.55 6.65
N GLN A 493 -8.69 6.76 7.22
CA GLN A 493 -9.65 7.74 6.71
C GLN A 493 -9.28 8.24 5.31
N LEU A 494 -8.00 8.42 5.05
CA LEU A 494 -7.50 8.81 3.73
C LEU A 494 -7.72 7.70 2.71
N TYR A 495 -7.47 6.43 3.06
CA TYR A 495 -7.79 5.27 2.22
C TYR A 495 -9.27 5.20 1.86
N LYS A 496 -10.13 5.37 2.87
CA LYS A 496 -11.58 5.43 2.67
C LYS A 496 -11.95 6.47 1.62
N GLN A 497 -11.40 7.67 1.73
CA GLN A 497 -11.76 8.76 0.82
C GLN A 497 -11.23 8.56 -0.59
N ASP A 498 -10.03 8.03 -0.77
CA ASP A 498 -9.49 7.71 -2.09
C ASP A 498 -10.33 6.62 -2.78
N ILE A 499 -10.66 5.55 -2.07
CA ILE A 499 -11.50 4.47 -2.61
C ILE A 499 -12.92 5.00 -2.95
N GLU A 500 -13.52 5.79 -2.06
CA GLU A 500 -14.83 6.36 -2.30
C GLU A 500 -14.84 7.39 -3.45
N MET A 501 -13.74 8.13 -3.63
CA MET A 501 -13.58 9.01 -4.78
C MET A 501 -13.59 8.21 -6.09
N ASP A 502 -12.89 7.09 -6.14
CA ASP A 502 -12.92 6.18 -7.30
C ASP A 502 -14.34 5.64 -7.54
N LEU A 503 -15.05 5.24 -6.47
CA LEU A 503 -16.43 4.76 -6.56
C LEU A 503 -17.44 5.83 -7.00
N ARG A 504 -17.24 7.10 -6.61
CA ARG A 504 -18.07 8.24 -7.04
C ARG A 504 -17.75 8.73 -8.45
N THR A 505 -16.63 8.30 -9.01
CA THR A 505 -16.22 8.73 -10.34
C THR A 505 -16.99 7.95 -11.41
N LYS A 506 -17.77 8.69 -12.21
CA LYS A 506 -18.52 8.11 -13.31
C LYS A 506 -17.60 7.39 -14.29
N ASN A 507 -17.96 6.15 -14.64
CA ASN A 507 -17.24 5.30 -15.57
C ASN A 507 -15.86 4.81 -15.08
N MET A 508 -15.52 4.99 -13.81
CA MET A 508 -14.38 4.31 -13.20
C MET A 508 -14.63 2.80 -13.16
N ALA A 509 -13.62 2.01 -13.41
CA ALA A 509 -13.76 0.55 -13.51
C ALA A 509 -13.06 -0.22 -12.37
N GLY A 510 -12.29 0.46 -11.54
CA GLY A 510 -11.61 -0.17 -10.41
C GLY A 510 -10.47 0.65 -9.85
N PHE A 511 -9.85 0.08 -8.82
CA PHE A 511 -8.62 0.56 -8.20
C PHE A 511 -7.68 -0.61 -7.89
N GLN A 512 -6.40 -0.32 -7.71
CA GLN A 512 -5.35 -1.23 -7.25
C GLN A 512 -4.59 -0.53 -6.12
N LEU A 513 -4.84 -0.93 -4.88
CA LEU A 513 -4.20 -0.32 -3.70
C LEU A 513 -2.69 -0.57 -3.68
N LEU A 514 -1.95 0.37 -3.19
CA LEU A 514 -0.63 0.20 -2.61
C LEU A 514 -0.68 0.72 -1.17
N ASP A 515 -0.97 -0.08 -0.20
CA ASP A 515 -1.39 -1.46 -0.36
C ASP A 515 -2.36 -1.86 0.77
N LEU A 516 -2.93 -3.03 0.69
CA LEU A 516 -3.63 -3.64 1.82
C LEU A 516 -2.63 -4.12 2.89
N GLN A 517 -1.46 -4.55 2.47
CA GLN A 517 -0.36 -5.14 3.24
C GLN A 517 0.82 -4.17 3.30
N ASP A 518 1.53 -4.13 4.42
CA ASP A 518 2.81 -3.45 4.48
C ASP A 518 3.80 -4.04 3.49
N TYR A 519 4.53 -3.14 2.85
CA TYR A 519 5.52 -3.44 1.85
C TYR A 519 6.91 -3.00 2.36
N PRO A 520 7.60 -3.84 3.18
CA PRO A 520 8.87 -3.49 3.79
C PRO A 520 10.05 -3.60 2.81
N GLY A 521 9.85 -3.13 1.58
CA GLY A 521 10.80 -2.93 0.50
C GLY A 521 10.72 -1.49 -0.01
N GLN A 522 11.54 -1.10 -0.96
CA GLN A 522 11.54 0.22 -1.60
C GLN A 522 11.29 1.41 -0.62
N GLY A 523 12.06 1.51 0.48
CA GLY A 523 11.92 2.57 1.47
C GLY A 523 11.06 2.21 2.68
N SER A 524 10.82 0.95 2.92
CA SER A 524 10.02 0.44 4.05
C SER A 524 8.63 1.04 4.08
N ALA A 525 7.86 0.80 3.02
CA ALA A 525 6.51 1.32 2.87
C ALA A 525 5.53 0.66 3.85
N TYR A 526 5.37 1.24 5.03
CA TYR A 526 4.37 0.84 6.03
C TYR A 526 3.02 1.50 5.70
N VAL A 527 2.43 1.09 4.60
CA VAL A 527 1.20 1.68 4.04
C VAL A 527 -0.03 0.78 4.19
N GLY A 528 0.16 -0.48 4.57
CA GLY A 528 -0.93 -1.43 4.74
C GLY A 528 -1.73 -1.20 6.03
N ILE A 529 -2.96 -1.69 6.02
CA ILE A 529 -3.75 -1.93 7.24
C ILE A 529 -3.45 -3.31 7.82
N LEU A 530 -2.81 -4.16 7.03
CA LEU A 530 -2.20 -5.43 7.43
C LEU A 530 -0.68 -5.27 7.43
N ASP A 531 -0.04 -6.04 8.29
CA ASP A 531 1.42 -6.11 8.35
C ASP A 531 2.02 -6.93 7.19
N ALA A 532 3.33 -7.08 7.16
CA ALA A 532 4.03 -7.85 6.13
C ALA A 532 3.67 -9.35 6.09
N PHE A 533 2.94 -9.85 7.09
CA PHE A 533 2.45 -11.24 7.20
C PHE A 533 0.98 -11.38 6.83
N MET A 534 0.33 -10.35 6.31
CA MET A 534 -1.12 -10.28 6.06
C MET A 534 -1.96 -10.40 7.35
N GLU A 535 -1.40 -10.01 8.50
CA GLU A 535 -2.10 -9.98 9.78
C GLU A 535 -2.56 -8.57 10.14
N PRO A 536 -3.71 -8.41 10.82
CA PRO A 536 -4.21 -7.07 11.18
C PRO A 536 -3.25 -6.30 12.08
N LYS A 537 -2.98 -5.05 11.76
CA LYS A 537 -2.21 -4.08 12.56
C LYS A 537 -3.04 -3.47 13.71
N GLY A 538 -4.31 -3.86 13.86
CA GLY A 538 -5.21 -3.30 14.86
C GLY A 538 -5.77 -1.91 14.52
N LEU A 539 -5.67 -1.50 13.27
CA LEU A 539 -6.15 -0.19 12.80
C LEU A 539 -7.62 -0.22 12.40
N CYS A 540 -8.10 -1.31 11.83
CA CYS A 540 -9.51 -1.57 11.55
C CYS A 540 -9.78 -3.07 11.46
N THR A 541 -11.04 -3.43 11.52
CA THR A 541 -11.53 -4.78 11.24
C THR A 541 -11.88 -4.96 9.76
N GLU A 542 -11.98 -6.20 9.30
CA GLU A 542 -12.49 -6.50 7.94
C GLU A 542 -13.90 -5.91 7.74
N ARG A 543 -14.72 -5.90 8.79
CA ARG A 543 -16.07 -5.35 8.73
C ARG A 543 -16.07 -3.85 8.47
N GLU A 544 -15.26 -3.09 9.20
CA GLU A 544 -15.11 -1.64 9.01
C GLU A 544 -14.55 -1.33 7.63
N TRP A 545 -13.51 -2.04 7.19
CA TRP A 545 -12.95 -1.85 5.86
C TRP A 545 -13.96 -2.10 4.74
N ARG A 546 -14.87 -3.07 4.89
CA ARG A 546 -15.93 -3.34 3.91
C ARG A 546 -17.03 -2.29 3.84
N GLU A 547 -17.03 -1.26 4.68
CA GLU A 547 -17.95 -0.13 4.53
C GLU A 547 -17.74 0.59 3.19
N TRP A 548 -16.49 0.65 2.71
CA TRP A 548 -16.12 1.29 1.43
C TRP A 548 -15.47 0.33 0.43
N CYS A 549 -15.12 -0.87 0.82
CA CYS A 549 -14.52 -1.87 -0.07
C CYS A 549 -15.45 -3.09 -0.19
N ALA A 550 -16.59 -2.92 -0.85
CA ALA A 550 -17.62 -3.93 -1.02
C ALA A 550 -18.25 -3.86 -2.42
N PRO A 551 -18.98 -4.92 -2.86
CA PRO A 551 -19.71 -4.90 -4.13
C PRO A 551 -20.81 -3.84 -4.21
N VAL A 552 -21.34 -3.42 -3.07
CA VAL A 552 -22.30 -2.32 -2.97
C VAL A 552 -21.84 -1.37 -1.87
N VAL A 553 -21.72 -0.08 -2.21
CA VAL A 553 -21.29 0.94 -1.26
C VAL A 553 -22.24 2.13 -1.35
N PRO A 554 -22.97 2.47 -0.26
CA PRO A 554 -23.67 3.74 -0.15
C PRO A 554 -22.65 4.85 0.15
N LEU A 555 -22.78 6.00 -0.56
CA LEU A 555 -21.79 7.07 -0.61
C LEU A 555 -22.43 8.41 -0.26
N LEU A 556 -21.81 9.16 0.63
CA LEU A 556 -22.12 10.55 0.89
C LEU A 556 -21.43 11.46 -0.14
N VAL A 557 -22.18 12.39 -0.72
CA VAL A 557 -21.68 13.47 -1.57
C VAL A 557 -22.01 14.80 -0.92
N ALA A 558 -21.05 15.39 -0.23
CA ALA A 558 -21.17 16.66 0.48
C ALA A 558 -19.99 17.58 0.16
N ASP A 559 -20.15 18.87 0.34
CA ASP A 559 -19.11 19.87 0.08
C ASP A 559 -18.15 20.06 1.27
N ARG A 560 -18.48 19.53 2.44
CA ARG A 560 -17.70 19.65 3.67
C ARG A 560 -18.09 18.59 4.70
N PHE A 561 -17.27 18.45 5.74
CA PHE A 561 -17.53 17.61 6.92
C PHE A 561 -17.85 18.43 8.17
N CYS A 562 -17.53 19.73 8.18
CA CYS A 562 -17.71 20.62 9.31
C CYS A 562 -18.72 21.72 8.98
N PHE A 563 -19.69 21.92 9.84
CA PHE A 563 -20.84 22.82 9.63
C PHE A 563 -21.00 23.75 10.81
N THR A 564 -21.62 24.91 10.58
CA THR A 564 -22.26 25.66 11.68
C THR A 564 -23.68 25.16 11.87
N ASN A 565 -24.26 25.44 13.05
CA ASN A 565 -25.66 25.12 13.31
C ASN A 565 -26.63 25.97 12.49
N GLU A 566 -26.16 27.03 11.84
CA GLU A 566 -26.96 27.87 10.92
C GLU A 566 -26.93 27.34 9.47
N ASP A 567 -25.91 26.57 9.08
CA ASP A 567 -25.75 26.10 7.69
C ASP A 567 -26.77 25.02 7.30
N GLY A 568 -26.98 24.02 8.15
CA GLY A 568 -27.66 22.78 7.79
C GLY A 568 -26.77 21.88 6.87
N ILE A 569 -27.09 20.60 6.79
CA ILE A 569 -26.47 19.69 5.85
C ILE A 569 -27.29 19.61 4.58
N HIS A 570 -26.67 19.91 3.44
CA HIS A 570 -27.26 19.73 2.12
C HIS A 570 -26.33 18.87 1.29
N ALA A 571 -26.70 17.62 1.06
CA ALA A 571 -25.86 16.61 0.44
C ALA A 571 -26.69 15.66 -0.44
N TRP A 572 -26.03 14.79 -1.17
CA TRP A 572 -26.66 13.70 -1.91
C TRP A 572 -26.14 12.36 -1.42
N ILE A 573 -26.98 11.35 -1.52
CA ILE A 573 -26.58 9.97 -1.34
C ILE A 573 -26.52 9.31 -2.70
N GLN A 574 -25.36 8.74 -3.00
CA GLN A 574 -25.14 7.86 -4.14
C GLN A 574 -25.03 6.42 -3.69
N VAL A 575 -25.18 5.49 -4.61
CA VAL A 575 -24.90 4.06 -4.40
C VAL A 575 -24.10 3.56 -5.59
N ALA A 576 -22.95 2.93 -5.28
CA ALA A 576 -22.17 2.17 -6.23
C ALA A 576 -22.61 0.70 -6.12
N ASN A 577 -23.35 0.17 -7.11
CA ASN A 577 -23.84 -1.22 -7.13
C ASN A 577 -23.19 -2.01 -8.25
N TYR A 578 -22.20 -2.83 -7.87
CA TYR A 578 -21.46 -3.74 -8.75
C TYR A 578 -21.57 -5.20 -8.27
N SER A 579 -22.67 -5.52 -7.58
CA SER A 579 -22.90 -6.87 -7.03
C SER A 579 -23.56 -7.85 -8.02
N GLY A 580 -24.09 -7.34 -9.13
CA GLY A 580 -24.96 -8.10 -10.02
C GLY A 580 -26.38 -8.37 -9.44
N ALA A 581 -26.65 -7.92 -8.21
CA ALA A 581 -27.95 -8.04 -7.58
C ALA A 581 -28.79 -6.77 -7.77
N SER A 582 -30.07 -6.93 -8.06
CA SER A 582 -30.98 -5.80 -8.16
C SER A 582 -31.29 -5.22 -6.78
N LEU A 583 -31.13 -3.92 -6.66
CA LEU A 583 -31.54 -3.16 -5.47
C LEU A 583 -32.96 -2.58 -5.60
N ASN A 584 -33.72 -2.93 -6.65
CA ASN A 584 -35.04 -2.39 -6.92
C ASN A 584 -35.98 -2.54 -5.72
N GLY A 585 -36.53 -1.42 -5.27
CA GLY A 585 -37.45 -1.37 -4.14
C GLY A 585 -36.84 -1.59 -2.76
N LYS A 586 -35.52 -1.89 -2.67
CA LYS A 586 -34.81 -1.87 -1.39
C LYS A 586 -34.84 -0.48 -0.76
N THR A 587 -34.70 -0.42 0.54
CA THR A 587 -34.67 0.84 1.29
C THR A 587 -33.22 1.17 1.68
N LEU A 588 -32.74 2.33 1.30
CA LEU A 588 -31.59 2.96 1.93
C LEU A 588 -32.10 3.80 3.09
N ARG A 589 -31.69 3.44 4.29
CA ARG A 589 -31.97 4.18 5.52
C ARG A 589 -30.73 4.98 5.91
N TRP A 590 -30.94 6.24 6.25
CA TRP A 590 -29.91 7.07 6.84
C TRP A 590 -30.29 7.42 8.28
N GLU A 591 -29.30 7.45 9.16
CA GLU A 591 -29.46 7.79 10.58
C GLU A 591 -28.30 8.70 11.00
N LEU A 592 -28.64 9.82 11.65
CA LEU A 592 -27.66 10.73 12.22
C LEU A 592 -27.63 10.57 13.74
N HIS A 593 -26.49 10.28 14.30
CA HIS A 593 -26.24 10.07 15.72
C HIS A 593 -25.27 11.11 16.26
N ALA A 594 -25.31 11.37 17.56
CA ALA A 594 -24.30 12.13 18.30
C ALA A 594 -23.68 11.22 19.37
N PRO A 595 -22.62 10.43 19.02
CA PRO A 595 -22.10 9.37 19.88
C PRO A 595 -21.62 9.82 21.25
N GLN A 596 -21.16 11.07 21.38
CA GLN A 596 -20.59 11.63 22.61
C GLN A 596 -21.58 12.52 23.40
N ALA A 597 -22.79 12.73 22.90
CA ALA A 597 -23.77 13.57 23.59
C ALA A 597 -24.40 12.82 24.77
N GLU A 598 -24.40 13.43 25.95
CA GLU A 598 -25.18 12.93 27.08
C GLU A 598 -26.65 12.79 26.69
N SER A 599 -27.26 11.68 27.00
CA SER A 599 -28.50 11.13 26.46
C SER A 599 -29.77 11.99 26.56
N HIS A 600 -29.69 13.24 26.99
CA HIS A 600 -30.87 14.06 27.35
C HIS A 600 -30.96 15.46 26.72
N SER A 601 -30.02 15.85 25.87
CA SER A 601 -29.97 17.25 25.42
C SER A 601 -30.22 17.50 23.93
N HIS A 602 -30.31 16.49 23.07
CA HIS A 602 -30.49 16.66 21.64
C HIS A 602 -31.56 15.73 21.04
N PRO A 603 -32.38 16.21 20.08
CA PRO A 603 -33.35 15.36 19.36
C PRO A 603 -32.63 14.46 18.32
N VAL A 604 -31.75 13.55 18.78
CA VAL A 604 -31.11 12.54 17.95
C VAL A 604 -31.57 11.17 18.44
N PRO A 605 -31.88 10.22 17.55
CA PRO A 605 -31.50 10.17 16.15
C PRO A 605 -32.46 10.89 15.19
N MET A 606 -31.89 11.60 14.21
CA MET A 606 -32.63 11.98 12.99
C MET A 606 -32.48 10.87 11.98
N SER A 607 -33.53 10.54 11.25
CA SER A 607 -33.48 9.47 10.26
C SER A 607 -34.41 9.70 9.08
N GLY A 608 -34.17 9.02 7.98
CA GLY A 608 -35.03 9.01 6.83
C GLY A 608 -34.71 7.81 5.91
N GLU A 609 -35.52 7.68 4.88
CA GLU A 609 -35.45 6.55 3.96
C GLU A 609 -35.50 7.00 2.51
N MET A 610 -34.84 6.27 1.64
CA MET A 610 -34.86 6.44 0.19
C MET A 610 -35.11 5.08 -0.47
N LYS A 611 -36.00 5.03 -1.46
CA LYS A 611 -36.24 3.81 -2.26
C LYS A 611 -35.26 3.75 -3.41
N LEU A 612 -34.58 2.62 -3.54
CA LEU A 612 -33.57 2.41 -4.55
C LEU A 612 -34.16 1.92 -5.89
N PRO A 613 -33.62 2.41 -7.02
CA PRO A 613 -34.00 1.93 -8.36
C PRO A 613 -33.32 0.60 -8.72
N ALA A 614 -33.74 0.02 -9.84
CA ALA A 614 -33.13 -1.16 -10.44
C ALA A 614 -31.90 -0.81 -11.30
N THR A 615 -30.90 -0.13 -10.72
CA THR A 615 -29.74 0.38 -11.50
C THR A 615 -28.47 -0.31 -11.05
N GLU A 616 -27.66 -0.77 -12.01
CA GLU A 616 -26.28 -1.22 -11.80
C GLU A 616 -25.30 -0.06 -11.99
N GLY A 617 -24.14 -0.14 -11.34
CA GLY A 617 -23.13 0.90 -11.36
C GLY A 617 -23.42 2.02 -10.38
N LEU A 618 -22.88 3.19 -10.66
CA LEU A 618 -23.05 4.38 -9.82
C LEU A 618 -24.36 5.11 -10.16
N PHE A 619 -25.18 5.40 -9.14
CA PHE A 619 -26.40 6.19 -9.29
C PHE A 619 -26.68 7.04 -8.04
N THR A 620 -27.45 8.11 -8.19
CA THR A 620 -27.93 8.94 -7.07
C THR A 620 -29.21 8.34 -6.52
N ALA A 621 -29.22 8.05 -5.22
CA ALA A 621 -30.38 7.53 -4.50
C ALA A 621 -31.36 8.66 -4.08
N GLY A 622 -30.83 9.80 -3.67
CA GLY A 622 -31.65 10.94 -3.26
C GLY A 622 -30.85 12.08 -2.65
N GLU A 623 -31.58 13.12 -2.24
CA GLU A 623 -31.05 14.30 -1.59
C GLU A 623 -31.19 14.18 -0.07
N LEU A 624 -30.19 14.63 0.67
CA LEU A 624 -30.15 14.67 2.13
C LEU A 624 -30.16 16.11 2.58
N LYS A 625 -31.20 16.48 3.36
CA LYS A 625 -31.32 17.80 3.99
C LYS A 625 -31.57 17.63 5.48
N ILE A 626 -30.68 18.19 6.30
CA ILE A 626 -30.76 18.11 7.75
C ILE A 626 -30.62 19.51 8.35
N ASP A 627 -31.55 19.91 9.19
CA ASP A 627 -31.48 21.15 9.97
C ASP A 627 -30.61 20.92 11.21
N LEU A 628 -29.59 21.76 11.41
CA LEU A 628 -28.64 21.68 12.51
C LEU A 628 -28.91 22.69 13.63
N LYS A 629 -30.00 23.50 13.57
CA LYS A 629 -30.24 24.59 14.52
C LYS A 629 -30.40 24.15 15.98
N SER A 630 -30.73 22.91 16.20
CA SER A 630 -30.87 22.36 17.56
C SER A 630 -29.52 22.11 18.28
N PHE A 631 -28.40 22.17 17.57
CA PHE A 631 -27.09 21.98 18.15
C PHE A 631 -26.52 23.31 18.65
N ASP A 632 -26.55 23.52 19.93
CA ASP A 632 -26.07 24.73 20.62
C ASP A 632 -24.66 24.58 21.19
N LYS A 633 -24.05 23.40 21.05
CA LYS A 633 -22.68 23.04 21.48
C LYS A 633 -21.91 22.35 20.36
N PRO A 634 -20.58 22.47 20.37
CA PRO A 634 -19.74 21.67 19.50
C PRO A 634 -20.07 20.19 19.62
N THR A 635 -20.43 19.56 18.53
CA THR A 635 -20.90 18.17 18.55
C THR A 635 -20.32 17.42 17.35
N GLN A 636 -19.70 16.26 17.64
CA GLN A 636 -19.39 15.28 16.62
C GLN A 636 -20.67 14.48 16.32
N LEU A 637 -20.96 14.35 15.05
CA LEU A 637 -22.08 13.59 14.52
C LEU A 637 -21.57 12.41 13.72
N GLN A 638 -22.34 11.33 13.69
CA GLN A 638 -22.10 10.20 12.83
C GLN A 638 -23.32 9.93 11.96
N LEU A 639 -23.13 10.02 10.64
CA LEU A 639 -24.13 9.68 9.65
C LEU A 639 -23.91 8.23 9.22
N CYS A 640 -24.89 7.37 9.49
CA CYS A 640 -24.92 5.98 9.07
C CYS A 640 -25.86 5.80 7.89
N LEU A 641 -25.38 5.15 6.82
CA LEU A 641 -26.14 4.78 5.63
C LEU A 641 -26.25 3.27 5.58
N THR A 642 -27.46 2.70 5.52
CA THR A 642 -27.66 1.25 5.50
C THR A 642 -28.66 0.86 4.42
N ILE A 643 -28.34 -0.17 3.62
CA ILE A 643 -29.26 -0.71 2.61
C ILE A 643 -29.94 -1.96 3.18
N GLU A 644 -31.18 -1.80 3.60
CA GLU A 644 -31.95 -2.89 4.25
C GLU A 644 -32.25 -4.05 3.30
N GLY A 645 -32.27 -5.26 3.89
CA GLY A 645 -32.55 -6.49 3.14
C GLY A 645 -31.43 -6.88 2.16
N THR A 646 -30.23 -6.39 2.39
CA THR A 646 -28.99 -6.81 1.73
C THR A 646 -28.07 -7.47 2.74
N GLU A 647 -27.11 -8.26 2.26
CA GLU A 647 -26.15 -8.93 3.13
C GLU A 647 -24.83 -9.18 2.38
N PHE A 648 -23.72 -8.85 3.03
CA PHE A 648 -22.37 -9.19 2.59
C PHE A 648 -21.55 -9.59 3.83
N TYR A 649 -21.10 -10.82 3.87
CA TYR A 649 -20.47 -11.43 5.05
C TYR A 649 -21.32 -11.27 6.33
N GLY A 650 -22.63 -11.50 6.24
CA GLY A 650 -23.56 -11.48 7.37
C GLY A 650 -23.95 -10.08 7.86
N VAL A 651 -23.61 -9.02 7.12
CA VAL A 651 -23.90 -7.62 7.48
C VAL A 651 -24.58 -6.92 6.29
N PRO A 652 -25.63 -6.11 6.50
CA PRO A 652 -26.16 -5.25 5.46
C PRO A 652 -25.09 -4.32 4.89
N TYR A 653 -25.17 -3.98 3.61
CA TYR A 653 -24.29 -2.94 3.06
C TYR A 653 -24.56 -1.64 3.80
N HIS A 654 -23.51 -1.05 4.36
CA HIS A 654 -23.58 0.18 5.13
C HIS A 654 -22.31 0.99 4.96
N ASN A 655 -22.35 2.26 5.31
CA ASN A 655 -21.21 3.15 5.37
C ASN A 655 -21.46 4.22 6.44
N THR A 656 -20.41 4.71 7.06
CA THR A 656 -20.47 5.69 8.15
C THR A 656 -19.60 6.91 7.85
N TYR A 657 -20.05 8.08 8.25
CA TYR A 657 -19.34 9.34 8.06
C TYR A 657 -19.37 10.17 9.34
N ASP A 658 -18.22 10.58 9.80
CA ASP A 658 -18.10 11.54 10.89
C ASP A 658 -18.22 12.95 10.35
N LEU A 659 -19.07 13.75 11.00
CA LEU A 659 -19.37 15.14 10.69
C LEU A 659 -19.26 15.94 11.98
N TRP A 660 -19.04 17.23 11.86
CA TRP A 660 -18.97 18.12 13.03
C TRP A 660 -19.89 19.32 12.86
N VAL A 661 -20.57 19.68 13.93
CA VAL A 661 -21.40 20.91 13.97
C VAL A 661 -20.92 21.79 15.11
N TYR A 662 -20.81 23.06 14.82
CA TYR A 662 -20.40 24.09 15.76
C TYR A 662 -21.46 25.19 15.82
N PRO A 663 -21.70 25.81 17.00
CA PRO A 663 -22.44 27.03 17.04
C PRO A 663 -21.83 28.14 16.17
N ALA A 664 -22.65 28.94 15.53
CA ALA A 664 -22.18 30.05 14.69
C ALA A 664 -21.67 31.21 15.54
N TRP A 665 -20.49 31.09 16.13
CA TRP A 665 -19.89 32.18 16.93
C TRP A 665 -19.38 33.30 16.02
N SER A 666 -19.95 34.49 16.17
CA SER A 666 -19.62 35.65 15.35
C SER A 666 -18.53 36.55 15.94
N ASP A 667 -18.35 36.55 17.28
CA ASP A 667 -17.46 37.48 17.99
C ASP A 667 -16.65 36.77 19.10
N LEU A 668 -15.34 36.80 18.98
CA LEU A 668 -14.37 36.27 19.94
C LEU A 668 -13.66 37.39 20.76
N SER A 669 -13.93 38.68 20.46
CA SER A 669 -13.21 39.83 21.02
C SER A 669 -13.20 39.87 22.55
N LYS A 670 -14.30 39.42 23.18
CA LYS A 670 -14.36 39.33 24.64
C LYS A 670 -13.36 38.35 25.25
N LEU A 671 -13.09 37.24 24.56
CA LEU A 671 -12.10 36.25 25.00
C LEU A 671 -10.68 36.75 24.70
N GLU A 672 -10.48 37.29 23.51
CA GLU A 672 -9.19 37.85 23.09
C GLU A 672 -8.73 38.98 24.04
N SER A 673 -9.65 39.82 24.50
CA SER A 673 -9.30 40.91 25.46
C SER A 673 -8.74 40.41 26.81
N GLN A 674 -8.85 39.13 27.14
CA GLN A 674 -8.37 38.55 28.39
C GLN A 674 -7.00 37.91 28.31
N VAL A 675 -6.44 37.76 27.12
CA VAL A 675 -5.12 37.19 26.82
C VAL A 675 -4.35 38.14 25.93
N ILE A 676 -3.04 38.05 25.95
CA ILE A 676 -2.21 38.79 25.00
C ILE A 676 -1.95 37.87 23.81
N VAL A 677 -2.48 38.21 22.65
CA VAL A 677 -2.25 37.50 21.39
C VAL A 677 -1.17 38.25 20.62
N THR A 678 -0.11 37.57 20.20
CA THR A 678 1.02 38.15 19.48
C THR A 678 1.73 37.14 18.59
N ASN A 679 2.40 37.62 17.54
CA ASN A 679 3.28 36.84 16.68
C ASN A 679 4.79 37.05 17.01
N GLU A 680 5.12 37.97 17.90
CA GLU A 680 6.49 38.23 18.28
C GLU A 680 6.70 38.29 19.79
N LEU A 681 7.82 37.75 20.26
CA LEU A 681 8.28 37.87 21.64
C LEU A 681 9.16 39.12 21.79
N THR A 682 8.51 40.29 21.84
CA THR A 682 9.20 41.55 22.09
C THR A 682 9.57 41.70 23.58
N ASP A 683 10.47 42.67 23.91
CA ASP A 683 10.82 42.98 25.30
C ASP A 683 9.57 43.37 26.13
N TYR A 684 8.61 44.00 25.50
CA TYR A 684 7.33 44.34 26.14
C TYR A 684 6.55 43.08 26.50
N ILE A 685 6.42 42.14 25.58
CA ILE A 685 5.71 40.85 25.79
C ILE A 685 6.46 40.01 26.84
N ALA A 686 7.79 39.97 26.77
CA ALA A 686 8.64 39.32 27.76
C ALA A 686 8.35 39.85 29.18
N LYS A 687 8.26 41.18 29.33
CA LYS A 687 7.90 41.77 30.61
C LYS A 687 6.46 41.43 31.05
N GLN A 688 5.51 41.34 30.13
CA GLN A 688 4.14 40.93 30.49
C GLN A 688 4.10 39.49 31.03
N LEU A 689 4.92 38.60 30.51
CA LEU A 689 5.07 37.26 31.05
C LEU A 689 5.67 37.26 32.45
N GLU A 690 6.75 38.04 32.65
CA GLU A 690 7.34 38.16 33.99
C GLU A 690 6.34 38.72 35.02
N ASP A 691 5.46 39.64 34.59
CA ASP A 691 4.40 40.24 35.42
C ASP A 691 3.18 39.31 35.62
N GLY A 692 3.21 38.07 35.09
CA GLY A 692 2.18 37.06 35.34
C GLY A 692 1.03 37.03 34.35
N LYS A 693 1.20 37.65 33.18
CA LYS A 693 0.16 37.63 32.12
C LYS A 693 0.12 36.30 31.38
N ARG A 694 -1.01 36.06 30.69
CA ARG A 694 -1.26 34.94 29.80
C ARG A 694 -1.00 35.39 28.38
N VAL A 695 -0.10 34.73 27.67
CA VAL A 695 0.31 35.07 26.31
C VAL A 695 0.07 33.92 25.37
N LEU A 696 -0.64 34.16 24.28
CA LEU A 696 -0.72 33.29 23.10
C LEU A 696 0.28 33.81 22.08
N LEU A 697 1.33 33.10 21.84
CA LEU A 697 2.34 33.39 20.86
C LEU A 697 2.11 32.54 19.60
N MET A 698 1.93 33.19 18.46
CA MET A 698 1.80 32.54 17.14
C MET A 698 2.94 33.03 16.23
N PRO A 699 4.16 32.51 16.42
CA PRO A 699 5.32 33.02 15.70
C PRO A 699 5.29 32.61 14.23
N ASP A 700 5.96 33.41 13.39
CA ASP A 700 6.20 33.02 12.00
C ASP A 700 7.11 31.80 11.91
N SER A 701 7.11 31.14 10.75
CA SER A 701 7.95 29.98 10.49
C SER A 701 9.43 30.35 10.53
N THR A 702 10.25 29.43 11.04
CA THR A 702 11.71 29.54 11.11
C THR A 702 12.37 28.33 10.45
N ASN A 703 13.70 28.31 10.38
CA ASN A 703 14.47 27.14 9.95
C ASN A 703 14.40 25.93 10.92
N LEU A 704 13.73 26.11 12.06
CA LEU A 704 13.47 25.06 13.05
C LEU A 704 12.06 24.43 12.89
N CYS A 705 11.35 24.79 11.85
CA CYS A 705 10.00 24.35 11.57
C CYS A 705 9.95 23.45 10.34
N VAL A 706 8.94 22.58 10.29
CA VAL A 706 8.50 21.90 9.07
C VAL A 706 7.16 22.45 8.62
N GLY A 707 6.80 22.33 7.34
CA GLY A 707 5.50 22.79 6.86
C GLY A 707 4.35 21.95 7.43
N GLY A 708 3.15 22.51 7.45
CA GLY A 708 1.94 21.77 7.75
C GLY A 708 1.58 20.81 6.61
N LEU A 709 1.40 19.53 6.92
CA LEU A 709 0.94 18.49 6.00
C LEU A 709 -0.31 17.83 6.57
N PHE A 710 -1.42 17.94 5.84
CA PHE A 710 -2.70 17.43 6.34
C PHE A 710 -2.82 15.92 6.22
N GLN A 711 -2.48 15.35 5.07
CA GLN A 711 -2.43 13.89 4.91
C GLN A 711 -1.20 13.30 5.62
N THR A 712 -1.14 11.97 5.73
CA THR A 712 0.13 11.31 6.04
C THR A 712 1.04 11.37 4.82
N ASP A 713 2.36 11.38 5.06
CA ASP A 713 3.34 11.42 4.00
C ASP A 713 3.26 10.18 3.10
N TYR A 714 3.88 10.28 1.95
CA TYR A 714 3.93 9.23 0.95
C TYR A 714 4.87 8.10 1.37
N TRP A 715 4.65 6.93 0.85
CA TRP A 715 5.29 5.66 1.22
C TRP A 715 6.82 5.66 1.29
N ASN A 716 7.50 6.57 0.60
CA ASN A 716 8.97 6.65 0.57
C ASN A 716 9.46 8.11 0.59
N TYR A 717 9.49 8.70 1.80
CA TYR A 717 9.94 10.08 1.99
C TYR A 717 11.30 10.36 1.35
N ARG A 718 12.29 9.49 1.53
CA ARG A 718 13.66 9.67 1.02
C ARG A 718 13.68 9.82 -0.50
N MET A 719 13.00 8.92 -1.20
CA MET A 719 12.93 8.93 -2.67
C MET A 719 12.25 10.20 -3.16
N PHE A 720 11.08 10.56 -2.61
CA PHE A 720 10.33 11.73 -3.05
C PHE A 720 11.03 13.04 -2.68
N LYS A 721 11.73 13.10 -1.54
CA LYS A 721 12.63 14.22 -1.20
C LYS A 721 13.70 14.39 -2.28
N THR A 722 14.42 13.32 -2.62
CA THR A 722 15.47 13.35 -3.65
C THR A 722 14.92 13.77 -5.02
N ILE A 723 13.77 13.23 -5.41
CA ILE A 723 13.10 13.60 -6.67
C ILE A 723 12.73 15.09 -6.66
N SER A 724 12.17 15.59 -5.57
CA SER A 724 11.78 17.00 -5.44
C SER A 724 13.00 17.92 -5.51
N GLU A 725 14.05 17.61 -4.78
CA GLU A 725 15.30 18.38 -4.78
C GLU A 725 15.96 18.43 -6.18
N ASN A 726 16.05 17.26 -6.84
CA ASN A 726 16.62 17.18 -8.21
C ASN A 726 15.80 17.99 -9.22
N ASN A 727 14.49 18.03 -9.05
CA ASN A 727 13.58 18.79 -9.90
C ASN A 727 13.35 20.23 -9.43
N LYS A 728 14.06 20.68 -8.37
CA LYS A 728 13.92 22.03 -7.78
C LYS A 728 12.48 22.35 -7.35
N LYS A 729 11.77 21.34 -6.85
CA LYS A 729 10.42 21.47 -6.30
C LYS A 729 10.46 21.49 -4.77
N THR A 730 9.37 21.95 -4.18
CA THR A 730 9.19 21.91 -2.73
C THR A 730 9.21 20.46 -2.25
N VAL A 731 10.02 20.19 -1.22
CA VAL A 731 10.05 18.89 -0.55
C VAL A 731 8.83 18.79 0.37
N SER A 732 8.17 17.62 0.38
CA SER A 732 7.08 17.34 1.32
C SER A 732 7.56 17.55 2.76
N PRO A 733 6.73 18.11 3.66
CA PRO A 733 7.02 18.13 5.10
C PRO A 733 7.31 16.76 5.71
N GLY A 734 6.76 15.71 5.16
CA GLY A 734 7.11 14.35 5.52
C GLY A 734 6.50 13.84 6.83
N THR A 735 5.44 14.47 7.34
CA THR A 735 4.83 14.13 8.62
C THR A 735 3.69 13.13 8.47
N LEU A 736 3.29 12.47 9.58
CA LEU A 736 2.34 11.36 9.59
C LEU A 736 1.05 11.68 10.39
N GLY A 737 0.69 12.96 10.48
CA GLY A 737 -0.48 13.43 11.23
C GLY A 737 -0.13 13.91 12.63
N ILE A 738 -1.13 14.08 13.49
CA ILE A 738 -0.98 14.56 14.85
C ILE A 738 -1.23 13.47 15.90
N LEU A 739 -0.67 13.71 17.08
CA LEU A 739 -0.99 12.99 18.31
C LEU A 739 -1.42 14.00 19.37
N THR A 740 -2.53 13.76 20.03
CA THR A 740 -3.02 14.57 21.15
C THR A 740 -3.78 13.74 22.17
N ASP A 741 -3.99 14.29 23.36
CA ASP A 741 -4.90 13.72 24.36
C ASP A 741 -6.29 14.38 24.23
N PRO A 742 -7.33 13.67 23.74
CA PRO A 742 -8.67 14.23 23.61
C PRO A 742 -9.28 14.78 24.90
N LYS A 743 -8.77 14.33 26.08
CA LYS A 743 -9.23 14.76 27.39
C LYS A 743 -8.59 16.05 27.88
N HIS A 744 -7.60 16.58 27.12
CA HIS A 744 -6.94 17.82 27.51
C HIS A 744 -7.96 18.98 27.50
N PRO A 745 -7.99 19.84 28.52
CA PRO A 745 -9.00 20.90 28.65
C PRO A 745 -9.08 21.88 27.46
N ILE A 746 -8.00 21.99 26.67
CA ILE A 746 -7.96 22.81 25.46
C ILE A 746 -8.99 22.37 24.39
N PHE A 747 -9.43 21.11 24.41
CA PHE A 747 -10.39 20.56 23.44
C PHE A 747 -11.85 20.59 23.91
N LYS A 748 -12.16 21.28 24.99
CA LYS A 748 -13.51 21.32 25.54
C LYS A 748 -14.57 21.80 24.55
N GLU A 749 -14.23 22.74 23.69
CA GLU A 749 -15.10 23.28 22.64
C GLU A 749 -14.68 22.79 21.23
N PHE A 750 -13.84 21.78 21.19
CA PHE A 750 -13.33 21.17 19.94
C PHE A 750 -13.18 19.65 20.15
N PRO A 751 -14.31 18.93 20.22
CA PRO A 751 -14.26 17.48 20.43
C PRO A 751 -13.44 16.81 19.31
N THR A 752 -12.40 16.10 19.70
CA THR A 752 -11.44 15.48 18.79
C THR A 752 -11.02 14.10 19.26
N GLU A 753 -10.45 13.30 18.38
CA GLU A 753 -9.79 12.04 18.67
C GLU A 753 -8.30 12.29 18.96
N MET A 754 -7.58 11.22 19.30
CA MET A 754 -6.14 11.30 19.53
C MET A 754 -5.31 11.57 18.26
N HIS A 755 -5.92 11.52 17.12
CA HIS A 755 -5.29 11.59 15.79
C HIS A 755 -5.92 12.70 14.92
N THR A 756 -5.33 12.94 13.75
CA THR A 756 -5.89 13.83 12.72
C THR A 756 -7.26 13.32 12.26
N ASN A 757 -8.18 14.25 12.10
CA ASN A 757 -9.45 14.05 11.40
C ASN A 757 -9.77 15.28 10.53
N TRP A 758 -10.92 15.31 9.87
CA TRP A 758 -11.27 16.35 8.90
C TRP A 758 -11.33 17.76 9.49
N GLN A 759 -11.72 17.92 10.77
CA GLN A 759 -11.80 19.24 11.42
C GLN A 759 -10.44 19.90 11.65
N TRP A 760 -9.32 19.15 11.62
CA TRP A 760 -7.98 19.71 11.78
C TRP A 760 -7.45 20.41 10.54
N PHE A 761 -8.16 20.33 9.41
CA PHE A 761 -7.68 20.84 8.13
C PHE A 761 -7.20 22.29 8.18
N PRO A 762 -8.03 23.29 8.57
CA PRO A 762 -7.61 24.69 8.49
C PRO A 762 -6.46 24.99 9.45
N VAL A 763 -6.39 24.31 10.60
CA VAL A 763 -5.31 24.49 11.58
C VAL A 763 -4.00 23.96 11.04
N ILE A 764 -3.99 22.74 10.48
CA ILE A 764 -2.79 22.13 9.94
C ILE A 764 -2.30 22.88 8.69
N LYS A 765 -3.20 23.29 7.80
CA LYS A 765 -2.83 24.07 6.60
C LYS A 765 -2.24 25.44 6.91
N ALA A 766 -2.60 26.04 8.03
CA ALA A 766 -2.05 27.30 8.52
C ALA A 766 -0.86 27.09 9.46
N SER A 767 -0.26 25.88 9.52
CA SER A 767 0.75 25.52 10.52
C SER A 767 2.16 25.33 9.94
N HIS A 768 3.11 25.42 10.85
CA HIS A 768 4.53 25.14 10.64
C HIS A 768 5.12 24.58 11.95
N PRO A 769 4.81 23.31 12.27
CA PRO A 769 5.23 22.68 13.53
C PRO A 769 6.73 22.86 13.80
N MET A 770 7.05 23.17 15.06
CA MET A 770 8.41 23.48 15.49
C MET A 770 9.14 22.27 16.05
N MET A 771 10.43 22.16 15.75
CA MET A 771 11.32 21.14 16.33
C MET A 771 11.60 21.47 17.79
N LEU A 772 11.20 20.60 18.70
CA LEU A 772 11.38 20.74 20.14
C LEU A 772 12.41 19.76 20.73
N ASP A 773 13.32 19.25 19.90
CA ASP A 773 14.34 18.28 20.29
C ASP A 773 15.25 18.78 21.42
N ASN A 774 15.45 20.10 21.50
CA ASN A 774 16.24 20.75 22.55
C ASN A 774 15.49 20.88 23.89
N THR A 775 14.24 20.38 23.99
CA THR A 775 13.49 20.32 25.25
C THR A 775 13.84 19.06 26.05
N GLY A 776 13.43 19.01 27.32
CA GLY A 776 13.59 17.81 28.13
C GLY A 776 12.98 16.56 27.47
N LYS A 777 13.59 15.39 27.72
CA LYS A 777 13.12 14.13 27.08
C LYS A 777 11.67 13.81 27.40
N ASP A 778 11.20 14.16 28.60
CA ASP A 778 9.84 13.91 29.06
C ASP A 778 8.85 15.01 28.66
N TYR A 779 9.31 16.08 28.00
CA TYR A 779 8.42 17.14 27.54
C TYR A 779 7.58 16.65 26.37
N ARG A 780 6.26 16.87 26.44
CA ARG A 780 5.32 16.56 25.35
C ARG A 780 4.48 17.78 25.02
N PRO A 781 4.36 18.14 23.72
CA PRO A 781 3.40 19.15 23.28
C PRO A 781 1.95 18.73 23.56
N ILE A 782 1.05 19.69 23.68
CA ILE A 782 -0.40 19.42 23.73
C ILE A 782 -0.90 18.81 22.43
N VAL A 783 -0.44 19.35 21.31
CA VAL A 783 -0.64 18.79 19.97
C VAL A 783 0.76 18.54 19.38
N GLN A 784 1.12 17.28 19.32
CA GLN A 784 2.37 16.83 18.72
C GLN A 784 2.13 16.42 17.27
N VAL A 785 3.01 16.83 16.37
CA VAL A 785 3.01 16.28 15.01
C VAL A 785 3.93 15.07 14.97
N ILE A 786 3.46 13.98 14.41
CA ILE A 786 4.22 12.75 14.24
C ILE A 786 5.15 12.96 13.04
N ASP A 787 6.43 12.94 13.28
CA ASP A 787 7.42 13.05 12.22
C ASP A 787 7.61 11.72 11.49
N ASN A 788 8.20 11.73 10.30
CA ASN A 788 8.50 10.49 9.60
C ASN A 788 9.55 9.64 10.34
N ILE A 789 9.57 8.37 10.00
CA ILE A 789 10.45 7.36 10.63
C ILE A 789 11.94 7.61 10.40
N GLU A 790 12.29 8.41 9.40
CA GLU A 790 13.70 8.71 9.07
C GLU A 790 14.29 9.82 9.98
N ARG A 791 13.49 10.82 10.38
CA ARG A 791 13.91 11.98 11.15
C ARG A 791 13.62 11.85 12.65
N ASN A 792 12.36 11.52 12.99
CA ASN A 792 11.89 11.41 14.37
C ASN A 792 12.11 12.67 15.23
N HIS A 793 11.86 13.86 14.67
CA HIS A 793 11.87 15.10 15.46
C HIS A 793 10.66 15.11 16.40
N LYS A 794 10.85 15.72 17.58
CA LYS A 794 9.76 16.12 18.46
C LYS A 794 9.15 17.40 17.92
N LEU A 795 8.03 17.28 17.19
CA LEU A 795 7.39 18.42 16.53
C LEU A 795 6.21 18.92 17.35
N GLY A 796 6.26 20.20 17.76
CA GLY A 796 5.18 20.86 18.49
C GLY A 796 4.32 21.72 17.57
N LEU A 797 3.00 21.45 17.56
CA LEU A 797 2.02 22.33 16.94
C LEU A 797 1.40 23.28 17.97
N ILE A 798 0.97 22.76 19.11
CA ILE A 798 0.49 23.52 20.26
C ILE A 798 1.26 23.05 21.49
N PHE A 799 1.88 23.96 22.21
CA PHE A 799 2.65 23.63 23.41
C PHE A 799 2.72 24.80 24.39
N GLU A 800 3.05 24.54 25.63
CA GLU A 800 2.97 25.53 26.70
C GLU A 800 4.13 25.48 27.69
N PHE A 801 4.39 26.65 28.30
CA PHE A 801 5.38 26.80 29.35
C PHE A 801 4.92 27.80 30.43
N ALA A 802 5.37 27.57 31.66
CA ALA A 802 5.38 28.59 32.70
C ALA A 802 6.65 29.43 32.53
N VAL A 803 6.52 30.75 32.34
CA VAL A 803 7.62 31.69 32.11
C VAL A 803 7.56 32.77 33.19
N GLY A 804 8.52 32.82 34.10
CA GLY A 804 8.44 33.69 35.24
C GLY A 804 7.20 33.45 36.11
N LYS A 805 6.35 34.48 36.25
CA LYS A 805 5.00 34.34 36.84
C LYS A 805 3.91 34.11 35.84
N GLY A 806 4.20 34.24 34.56
CA GLY A 806 3.28 34.18 33.43
C GLY A 806 3.11 32.78 32.87
N LYS A 807 2.15 32.69 31.97
CA LYS A 807 1.81 31.46 31.29
C LYS A 807 1.84 31.70 29.78
N LEU A 808 2.64 30.93 29.09
CA LEU A 808 2.86 31.02 27.65
C LEU A 808 2.24 29.81 26.98
N LEU A 809 1.31 30.05 26.04
CA LEU A 809 0.88 29.06 25.05
C LEU A 809 1.48 29.43 23.70
N VAL A 810 2.09 28.51 23.03
CA VAL A 810 2.63 28.68 21.67
C VAL A 810 1.78 27.88 20.69
N SER A 811 1.28 28.55 19.67
CA SER A 811 0.64 27.93 18.53
C SER A 811 1.50 28.11 17.29
N MET A 812 1.98 27.03 16.73
CA MET A 812 2.70 27.03 15.46
C MET A 812 1.74 26.99 14.26
N ALA A 813 0.47 27.28 14.49
CA ALA A 813 -0.55 27.54 13.47
C ALA A 813 -1.06 28.98 13.63
N ASP A 814 -1.31 29.64 12.52
CA ASP A 814 -2.03 30.90 12.46
C ASP A 814 -3.53 30.64 12.71
N LEU A 815 -3.91 30.66 13.99
CA LEU A 815 -5.30 30.37 14.41
C LEU A 815 -6.27 31.46 13.96
N GLU A 816 -5.82 32.71 13.80
CA GLU A 816 -6.67 33.80 13.29
C GLU A 816 -7.07 33.52 11.84
N LYS A 817 -6.11 33.12 11.00
CA LYS A 817 -6.37 32.71 9.62
C LYS A 817 -7.29 31.48 9.54
N ALA A 818 -7.11 30.52 10.45
CA ALA A 818 -7.97 29.32 10.51
C ALA A 818 -9.45 29.64 10.79
N THR A 819 -9.76 30.81 11.41
CA THR A 819 -11.15 31.22 11.73
C THR A 819 -12.04 31.44 10.51
N ALA A 820 -11.46 31.44 9.30
CA ALA A 820 -12.25 31.45 8.06
C ALA A 820 -13.16 30.22 7.93
N TYR A 821 -12.86 29.15 8.68
CA TYR A 821 -13.59 27.87 8.70
C TYR A 821 -14.28 27.67 10.04
N PRO A 822 -15.47 27.03 10.08
CA PRO A 822 -16.17 26.76 11.33
C PRO A 822 -15.33 26.03 12.38
N GLU A 823 -14.66 24.98 11.96
CA GLU A 823 -13.78 24.16 12.80
C GLU A 823 -12.55 24.91 13.28
N GLY A 824 -11.93 25.72 12.43
CA GLY A 824 -10.82 26.57 12.82
C GLY A 824 -11.20 27.64 13.85
N ARG A 825 -12.38 28.24 13.67
CA ARG A 825 -12.94 29.19 14.63
C ARG A 825 -13.28 28.51 15.96
N ALA A 826 -13.83 27.31 15.92
CA ALA A 826 -14.11 26.51 17.09
C ALA A 826 -12.83 26.17 17.87
N PHE A 827 -11.77 25.78 17.17
CA PHE A 827 -10.49 25.49 17.81
C PHE A 827 -9.86 26.74 18.43
N TYR A 828 -9.82 27.85 17.71
CA TYR A 828 -9.32 29.11 18.26
C TYR A 828 -10.10 29.57 19.50
N ARG A 829 -11.42 29.48 19.45
CA ARG A 829 -12.27 29.75 20.62
C ARG A 829 -11.94 28.80 21.78
N SER A 830 -11.74 27.51 21.54
CA SER A 830 -11.40 26.54 22.57
C SER A 830 -10.04 26.84 23.22
N VAL A 831 -9.07 27.26 22.42
CA VAL A 831 -7.76 27.75 22.91
C VAL A 831 -7.91 28.95 23.82
N LEU A 832 -8.69 29.97 23.41
CA LEU A 832 -8.90 31.17 24.22
C LEU A 832 -9.63 30.84 25.53
N LEU A 833 -10.64 29.97 25.50
CA LEU A 833 -11.34 29.51 26.71
C LEU A 833 -10.41 28.76 27.66
N TYR A 834 -9.59 27.87 27.15
CA TYR A 834 -8.58 27.17 27.94
C TYR A 834 -7.64 28.17 28.60
N MET A 835 -7.09 29.12 27.83
CA MET A 835 -6.17 30.13 28.35
C MET A 835 -6.79 31.05 29.40
N THR A 836 -8.11 31.28 29.36
CA THR A 836 -8.81 32.14 30.36
C THR A 836 -9.27 31.37 31.59
N SER A 837 -9.23 30.05 31.57
CA SER A 837 -9.61 29.16 32.67
C SER A 837 -8.46 28.92 33.68
N GLU A 838 -8.79 28.25 34.80
CA GLU A 838 -7.79 27.79 35.76
C GLU A 838 -7.04 26.54 35.29
N ASP A 839 -7.61 25.82 34.30
CA ASP A 839 -6.98 24.64 33.72
C ASP A 839 -5.69 24.98 32.97
N PHE A 840 -5.54 26.25 32.51
CA PHE A 840 -4.30 26.73 31.94
C PHE A 840 -3.24 26.88 33.02
N ALA A 841 -2.55 25.78 33.30
CA ALA A 841 -1.54 25.68 34.34
C ALA A 841 -0.30 24.89 33.84
N PRO A 842 0.51 25.49 32.97
CA PRO A 842 1.71 24.85 32.43
C PRO A 842 2.61 24.31 33.55
N LYS A 843 2.95 23.02 33.44
CA LYS A 843 3.80 22.33 34.45
C LYS A 843 5.29 22.54 34.22
N THR A 844 5.67 22.77 32.97
CA THR A 844 7.08 22.93 32.59
C THR A 844 7.48 24.39 32.67
N HIS A 845 8.46 24.66 33.52
CA HIS A 845 9.02 25.99 33.65
C HIS A 845 10.19 26.18 32.68
N ILE A 846 10.24 27.35 32.05
CA ILE A 846 11.36 27.78 31.20
C ILE A 846 11.68 29.23 31.49
N THR A 847 12.96 29.60 31.44
CA THR A 847 13.36 31.02 31.50
C THR A 847 13.09 31.66 30.14
N LEU A 848 12.96 32.98 30.12
CA LEU A 848 12.87 33.73 28.85
C LEU A 848 14.10 33.51 27.96
N GLU A 849 15.26 33.48 28.55
CA GLU A 849 16.53 33.23 27.84
C GLU A 849 16.53 31.82 27.22
N ASP A 850 16.12 30.81 27.97
CA ASP A 850 16.07 29.43 27.46
C ASP A 850 14.97 29.27 26.42
N PHE A 851 13.82 29.94 26.57
CA PHE A 851 12.80 29.95 25.54
C PHE A 851 13.28 30.63 24.24
N GLN A 852 13.98 31.77 24.34
CA GLN A 852 14.59 32.41 23.16
C GLN A 852 15.63 31.48 22.51
N LYS A 853 16.44 30.79 23.30
CA LYS A 853 17.38 29.78 22.79
C LYS A 853 16.62 28.64 22.10
N LEU A 854 15.53 28.15 22.67
CA LEU A 854 14.71 27.12 22.06
C LEU A 854 14.20 27.54 20.67
N MET A 855 13.78 28.80 20.54
CA MET A 855 13.29 29.37 19.26
C MET A 855 14.38 29.65 18.23
N THR A 856 15.63 29.73 18.60
CA THR A 856 16.71 30.20 17.72
C THR A 856 17.87 29.22 17.54
N THR A 857 18.06 28.29 18.46
CA THR A 857 19.18 27.35 18.40
C THR A 857 18.84 26.21 17.42
N PRO A 858 19.63 26.05 16.34
CA PRO A 858 19.41 24.95 15.41
C PRO A 858 19.40 23.59 16.13
N VAL A 859 18.46 22.75 15.75
CA VAL A 859 18.50 21.35 16.14
C VAL A 859 19.68 20.72 15.40
N VAL A 860 20.57 20.05 16.15
CA VAL A 860 21.61 19.26 15.53
C VAL A 860 20.93 18.03 14.93
N GLU A 861 20.69 18.05 13.65
CA GLU A 861 20.32 16.85 12.92
C GLU A 861 21.38 15.79 13.25
N GLY A 862 21.01 14.81 14.04
CA GLY A 862 21.82 13.61 14.14
C GLY A 862 22.05 13.17 12.71
N LYS A 863 23.29 12.93 12.29
CA LYS A 863 23.63 12.51 10.94
C LYS A 863 22.65 11.43 10.54
N ILE A 864 21.60 11.83 9.84
CA ILE A 864 20.76 10.93 9.07
C ILE A 864 21.78 10.35 8.11
N GLY A 865 22.16 9.10 8.34
CA GLY A 865 23.21 8.44 7.61
C GLY A 865 23.00 8.72 6.15
N GLU A 866 24.01 9.14 5.46
CA GLU A 866 24.04 9.71 4.11
C GLU A 866 22.87 9.20 3.27
N LEU A 867 21.82 10.01 3.16
CA LEU A 867 20.60 9.74 2.39
C LEU A 867 20.85 9.65 0.88
N ASN A 868 22.12 9.58 0.48
CA ASN A 868 22.60 9.90 -0.86
C ASN A 868 22.67 8.71 -1.81
N ASN A 869 22.24 7.51 -1.42
CA ASN A 869 22.40 6.31 -2.26
C ASN A 869 21.09 5.61 -2.65
N ILE A 870 20.01 6.34 -2.74
CA ILE A 870 18.85 5.78 -3.46
C ILE A 870 19.00 6.22 -4.91
N SER A 871 19.19 5.24 -5.79
CA SER A 871 19.20 5.47 -7.23
C SER A 871 17.94 6.22 -7.60
N PRO A 872 18.04 7.41 -8.19
CA PRO A 872 16.88 7.97 -8.87
C PRO A 872 16.60 7.08 -10.08
N TYR A 873 15.34 6.81 -10.34
CA TYR A 873 14.96 6.25 -11.63
C TYR A 873 15.60 7.02 -12.78
#